data_d08c138e659aa81a76dc169a84cd880a
#
_entry.id   d08c138e659aa81a76dc169a84cd880a
#
_cell.length_a   1.000
_cell.length_b   1.000
_cell.length_c   1.000
_cell.angle_alpha   90.00
_cell.angle_beta   90.00
_cell.angle_gamma   90.00
#
_symmetry.space_group_name_H-M   'P 1'
#
loop_
_entity.id
_entity.type
_entity.pdbx_description
1 polymer ?
#
loop_
_entity_poly.entity_id
_entity_poly.type
_entity_poly.pdbx_seq_one_letter_code
_entity_poly.pdbx_strand_id
1 'polypeptide(L)'
;VGFIDLATKYNLYVTVKPGPYVMAETTDQGIPRWLTLTYPETLARDDRGQMWGPEFVGLNNSIFKEKAARWLDLFAKKVVVPRQNLKQGAVIMMQICNEIGIFQWLGAKGDYSASNLKAWQEYLQKAFPELAQLARLLDRELKSYEEVAPPSEFCETRRQFVLYRLWHDFHRQVYADYVGFITDILRKAGVKTPLFTNNCGWVYGRAHEFALNGTFHRKTDKAQPDLLFGLDHIPEIVSPNNTHDGFVANQVARELQHRTGPLYSAELQCGSREHGVQPYPNELGLFYRHCIIHGLTGMNFYMFAQGKNPKGRGVDGPMFYWYNAVNYKAEHQPAFPMIQTLGQWLKFNGSFLTEAQRPAHLGVGFYPHLYETEFLVPILGKGTKLNPSKLGLNLDPVGFRDRAYFDGVIRILMKKSVPFDLADLTTRSLRELLSYQTLVVLSNEMMDAKTQAHLAEFVRAGGKLVIFPTLPTYDLDFNPCTILADSLGIKTTGRGASNRIYMDNLKDIPVPQLPQIISHRGAKVIARDADGQVAGVEKKIGKGSVRFFGFFVNYSIEEHPDLWSAMMQLPGIPRNAVADNDDLSIEARYVNNEGLLFAGNFHRMPMRSNLSVKNPRGKEMIRVGLVELPAQTGLMLPIQKQVSGDTTIVFAHAELMKVQSDAKGLHLGLQGIEGMKGQLVLKTRRPIREVKVDAAAVPFTKEGDTWRISYQQNGRVQTVSVT
;
A
#
# COMPACT_ATOMS: atom_id res chain seq x y z
N VAL A 1 12.39 10.79 -29.58
CA VAL A 1 11.45 10.85 -30.70
C VAL A 1 11.42 9.50 -31.39
N GLY A 2 12.48 9.06 -32.07
CA GLY A 2 12.52 7.82 -32.87
C GLY A 2 12.08 6.57 -32.10
N PHE A 3 12.39 6.43 -30.81
CA PHE A 3 11.94 5.31 -29.99
C PHE A 3 10.42 5.31 -29.78
N ILE A 4 9.80 6.47 -29.59
CA ILE A 4 8.33 6.57 -29.45
C ILE A 4 7.66 6.26 -30.80
N ASP A 5 8.22 6.76 -31.91
CA ASP A 5 7.71 6.50 -33.25
C ASP A 5 7.83 5.00 -33.60
N LEU A 6 8.92 4.34 -33.15
CA LEU A 6 9.07 2.89 -33.28
C LEU A 6 8.01 2.13 -32.45
N ALA A 7 7.78 2.53 -31.19
CA ALA A 7 6.72 1.94 -30.37
C ALA A 7 5.35 2.05 -31.04
N THR A 8 5.04 3.23 -31.61
CA THR A 8 3.80 3.45 -32.38
C THR A 8 3.67 2.48 -33.54
N LYS A 9 4.76 2.25 -34.28
CA LYS A 9 4.79 1.29 -35.42
C LYS A 9 4.40 -0.13 -34.98
N TYR A 10 4.73 -0.50 -33.74
CA TYR A 10 4.39 -1.79 -33.16
C TYR A 10 3.09 -1.79 -32.34
N ASN A 11 2.27 -0.75 -32.46
CA ASN A 11 1.01 -0.58 -31.69
C ASN A 11 1.21 -0.62 -30.17
N LEU A 12 2.33 -0.09 -29.70
CA LEU A 12 2.61 0.03 -28.26
C LEU A 12 2.27 1.45 -27.79
N TYR A 13 1.63 1.53 -26.65
CA TYR A 13 1.47 2.78 -25.92
C TYR A 13 2.74 3.12 -25.14
N VAL A 14 2.95 4.41 -24.87
CA VAL A 14 4.16 4.92 -24.25
C VAL A 14 3.81 5.77 -23.04
N THR A 15 4.43 5.49 -21.92
CA THR A 15 4.54 6.39 -20.77
C THR A 15 5.92 7.01 -20.79
N VAL A 16 6.02 8.34 -20.66
CA VAL A 16 7.29 9.06 -20.68
C VAL A 16 7.68 9.57 -19.30
N LYS A 17 8.97 9.51 -18.96
CA LYS A 17 9.56 9.99 -17.70
C LYS A 17 10.75 10.92 -18.01
N PRO A 18 10.54 12.25 -18.23
CA PRO A 18 11.60 13.17 -18.63
C PRO A 18 12.45 13.71 -17.48
N GLY A 19 12.15 13.36 -16.26
CA GLY A 19 12.78 13.94 -15.08
C GLY A 19 12.10 15.23 -14.61
N PRO A 20 12.87 16.17 -13.97
CA PRO A 20 14.33 16.31 -13.93
C PRO A 20 15.13 15.18 -13.28
N TYR A 21 14.70 14.67 -12.11
CA TYR A 21 15.26 13.43 -11.59
C TYR A 21 14.70 12.24 -12.37
N VAL A 22 15.56 11.36 -12.86
CA VAL A 22 15.15 10.10 -13.50
C VAL A 22 15.47 8.89 -12.62
N MET A 23 16.49 9.00 -11.76
CA MET A 23 16.86 8.02 -10.73
C MET A 23 16.87 6.57 -11.24
N ALA A 24 17.36 6.39 -12.45
CA ALA A 24 17.43 5.09 -13.10
C ALA A 24 18.82 4.47 -12.88
N GLU A 25 19.32 4.50 -11.65
CA GLU A 25 20.68 4.09 -11.23
C GLU A 25 21.78 4.62 -12.18
N THR A 26 21.50 5.80 -12.76
CA THR A 26 22.49 6.52 -13.58
C THR A 26 23.27 7.51 -12.73
N THR A 27 24.53 7.75 -13.09
CA THR A 27 25.34 8.80 -12.46
C THR A 27 24.60 10.14 -12.47
N ASP A 28 24.72 10.88 -11.37
CA ASP A 28 24.10 12.19 -11.16
C ASP A 28 22.55 12.15 -11.19
N GLN A 29 21.92 10.97 -11.06
CA GLN A 29 20.47 10.75 -10.98
C GLN A 29 19.67 11.41 -12.12
N GLY A 30 20.32 11.68 -13.26
CA GLY A 30 19.75 12.38 -14.40
C GLY A 30 19.92 13.91 -14.36
N ILE A 31 20.41 14.49 -13.27
CA ILE A 31 20.75 15.91 -13.19
C ILE A 31 22.01 16.17 -14.00
N PRO A 32 21.99 17.08 -14.99
CA PRO A 32 23.17 17.35 -15.80
C PRO A 32 24.31 17.93 -14.98
N ARG A 33 25.48 17.27 -15.02
CA ARG A 33 26.66 17.69 -14.24
C ARG A 33 27.12 19.12 -14.54
N TRP A 34 26.90 19.61 -15.77
CA TRP A 34 27.19 21.00 -16.10
C TRP A 34 26.39 21.98 -15.22
N LEU A 35 25.14 21.64 -14.84
CA LEU A 35 24.31 22.49 -13.99
C LEU A 35 24.96 22.68 -12.61
N THR A 36 25.30 21.59 -11.96
CA THR A 36 25.84 21.61 -10.58
C THR A 36 27.28 22.10 -10.51
N LEU A 37 28.06 21.93 -11.59
CA LEU A 37 29.41 22.48 -11.69
C LEU A 37 29.43 23.98 -12.01
N THR A 38 28.49 24.44 -12.86
CA THR A 38 28.43 25.87 -13.23
C THR A 38 27.71 26.69 -12.17
N TYR A 39 26.73 26.09 -11.49
CA TYR A 39 25.88 26.75 -10.49
C TYR A 39 25.84 25.93 -9.19
N PRO A 40 26.96 25.87 -8.41
CA PRO A 40 27.02 25.06 -7.20
C PRO A 40 26.04 25.49 -6.10
N GLU A 41 25.48 26.69 -6.19
CA GLU A 41 24.40 27.19 -5.34
C GLU A 41 23.06 26.49 -5.59
N THR A 42 22.95 25.69 -6.66
CA THR A 42 21.77 24.83 -6.91
C THR A 42 21.74 23.60 -6.01
N LEU A 43 22.85 23.23 -5.40
CA LEU A 43 22.98 21.99 -4.63
C LEU A 43 22.29 22.08 -3.28
N ALA A 44 21.56 21.00 -2.94
CA ALA A 44 21.02 20.78 -1.61
C ALA A 44 22.14 20.61 -0.57
N ARG A 45 21.90 21.09 0.64
CA ARG A 45 22.86 21.06 1.73
C ARG A 45 22.28 20.43 2.97
N ASP A 46 23.12 19.74 3.72
CA ASP A 46 22.76 19.23 5.04
C ASP A 46 22.78 20.33 6.12
N ASP A 47 22.46 19.96 7.35
CA ASP A 47 22.42 20.83 8.53
C ASP A 47 23.80 21.41 8.93
N ARG A 48 24.89 20.92 8.33
CA ARG A 48 26.26 21.43 8.50
C ARG A 48 26.72 22.29 7.34
N GLY A 49 25.82 22.54 6.37
CA GLY A 49 26.12 23.28 5.15
C GLY A 49 26.91 22.48 4.10
N GLN A 50 27.12 21.17 4.31
CA GLN A 50 27.79 20.32 3.36
C GLN A 50 26.81 19.89 2.25
N MET A 51 27.30 19.70 1.04
CA MET A 51 26.51 19.17 -0.06
C MET A 51 26.10 17.72 0.24
N TRP A 52 24.85 17.37 -0.05
CA TRP A 52 24.40 15.96 0.03
C TRP A 52 25.15 15.06 -0.97
N GLY A 53 25.46 15.60 -2.13
CA GLY A 53 26.16 14.99 -3.24
C GLY A 53 26.03 15.86 -4.48
N PRO A 54 26.83 15.59 -5.52
CA PRO A 54 26.86 16.42 -6.73
C PRO A 54 25.57 16.35 -7.57
N GLU A 55 24.69 15.40 -7.28
CA GLU A 55 23.43 15.14 -7.97
C GLU A 55 22.20 15.72 -7.27
N PHE A 56 22.31 16.17 -6.01
CA PHE A 56 21.16 16.62 -5.25
C PHE A 56 20.99 18.14 -5.34
N VAL A 57 19.92 18.56 -6.00
CA VAL A 57 19.58 19.98 -6.16
C VAL A 57 18.45 20.40 -5.20
N GLY A 58 18.51 21.64 -4.73
CA GLY A 58 17.46 22.26 -3.95
C GLY A 58 16.24 22.57 -4.82
N LEU A 59 15.09 21.98 -4.50
CA LEU A 59 13.88 22.13 -5.29
C LEU A 59 13.33 23.57 -5.32
N ASN A 60 13.71 24.40 -4.34
CA ASN A 60 13.35 25.82 -4.28
C ASN A 60 14.35 26.74 -5.00
N ASN A 61 15.46 26.20 -5.51
CA ASN A 61 16.45 27.01 -6.18
C ASN A 61 15.95 27.57 -7.53
N SER A 62 16.03 28.86 -7.73
CA SER A 62 15.49 29.58 -8.92
C SER A 62 16.22 29.18 -10.20
N ILE A 63 17.54 29.01 -10.16
CA ILE A 63 18.34 28.62 -11.33
C ILE A 63 17.96 27.18 -11.75
N PHE A 64 17.87 26.27 -10.81
CA PHE A 64 17.39 24.91 -11.10
C PHE A 64 15.99 24.94 -11.73
N LYS A 65 15.05 25.67 -11.13
CA LYS A 65 13.68 25.81 -11.67
C LYS A 65 13.68 26.40 -13.08
N GLU A 66 14.47 27.42 -13.36
CA GLU A 66 14.58 28.00 -14.70
C GLU A 66 15.04 26.98 -15.75
N LYS A 67 16.11 26.22 -15.44
CA LYS A 67 16.68 25.24 -16.38
C LYS A 67 15.73 24.03 -16.54
N ALA A 68 15.12 23.58 -15.47
CA ALA A 68 14.09 22.52 -15.50
C ALA A 68 12.87 22.95 -16.31
N ALA A 69 12.38 24.19 -16.13
CA ALA A 69 11.27 24.73 -16.91
C ALA A 69 11.54 24.73 -18.41
N ARG A 70 12.73 25.20 -18.82
CA ARG A 70 13.15 25.19 -20.23
C ARG A 70 13.20 23.78 -20.81
N TRP A 71 13.77 22.84 -20.06
CA TRP A 71 13.83 21.43 -20.49
C TRP A 71 12.44 20.84 -20.68
N LEU A 72 11.58 20.97 -19.67
CA LEU A 72 10.23 20.41 -19.68
C LEU A 72 9.36 21.00 -20.76
N ASP A 73 9.40 22.33 -20.97
CA ASP A 73 8.67 23.01 -22.03
C ASP A 73 9.07 22.50 -23.43
N LEU A 74 10.39 22.40 -23.66
CA LEU A 74 10.92 21.89 -24.93
C LEU A 74 10.56 20.42 -25.16
N PHE A 75 10.68 19.60 -24.11
CA PHE A 75 10.32 18.18 -24.18
C PHE A 75 8.82 18.01 -24.45
N ALA A 76 7.99 18.74 -23.73
CA ALA A 76 6.55 18.72 -23.94
C ALA A 76 6.19 19.09 -25.38
N LYS A 77 6.64 20.23 -25.87
CA LYS A 77 6.29 20.74 -27.21
C LYS A 77 6.83 19.87 -28.35
N LYS A 78 8.07 19.35 -28.22
CA LYS A 78 8.72 18.61 -29.30
C LYS A 78 8.47 17.09 -29.27
N VAL A 79 8.19 16.54 -28.11
CA VAL A 79 8.08 15.08 -27.93
C VAL A 79 6.66 14.65 -27.61
N VAL A 80 6.06 15.22 -26.55
CA VAL A 80 4.79 14.71 -26.00
C VAL A 80 3.60 15.21 -26.81
N VAL A 81 3.45 16.55 -26.98
CA VAL A 81 2.28 17.15 -27.60
C VAL A 81 1.98 16.61 -29.00
N PRO A 82 2.98 16.42 -29.89
CA PRO A 82 2.73 15.81 -31.19
C PRO A 82 2.36 14.33 -31.17
N ARG A 83 2.57 13.63 -30.02
CA ARG A 83 2.43 12.17 -29.89
C ARG A 83 1.48 11.73 -28.81
N GLN A 84 0.85 12.66 -28.10
CA GLN A 84 -0.09 12.34 -27.04
C GLN A 84 -1.36 11.67 -27.58
N ASN A 85 -1.88 10.68 -26.84
CA ASN A 85 -3.02 9.89 -27.26
C ASN A 85 -4.35 10.61 -27.03
N LEU A 86 -4.65 11.57 -27.88
CA LEU A 86 -5.98 12.20 -27.91
C LEU A 86 -6.90 11.54 -28.95
N LYS A 87 -6.33 10.98 -30.01
CA LYS A 87 -7.03 10.23 -31.07
C LYS A 87 -6.21 9.04 -31.62
N GLN A 88 -4.94 9.25 -31.94
CA GLN A 88 -4.07 8.25 -32.59
C GLN A 88 -2.61 8.25 -32.06
N GLY A 89 -2.29 9.09 -31.07
CA GLY A 89 -0.94 9.16 -30.52
C GLY A 89 -0.60 7.98 -29.61
N ALA A 90 0.68 7.71 -29.45
CA ALA A 90 1.17 6.62 -28.61
C ALA A 90 1.33 7.00 -27.14
N VAL A 91 1.63 8.28 -26.83
CA VAL A 91 1.90 8.73 -25.45
C VAL A 91 0.59 8.84 -24.68
N ILE A 92 0.41 7.94 -23.70
CA ILE A 92 -0.83 7.83 -22.91
C ILE A 92 -0.72 8.48 -21.53
N MET A 93 0.48 8.54 -20.96
CA MET A 93 0.75 9.09 -19.61
C MET A 93 2.12 9.74 -19.55
N MET A 94 2.33 10.60 -18.57
CA MET A 94 3.62 11.23 -18.31
C MET A 94 3.91 11.27 -16.81
N GLN A 95 5.07 10.76 -16.41
CA GLN A 95 5.55 10.84 -15.04
C GLN A 95 6.19 12.21 -14.79
N ILE A 96 5.83 12.81 -13.66
CA ILE A 96 6.43 14.04 -13.14
C ILE A 96 7.57 13.65 -12.20
N CYS A 97 8.81 13.92 -12.61
CA CYS A 97 9.99 13.62 -11.81
C CYS A 97 10.06 12.13 -11.41
N ASN A 98 10.85 11.79 -10.40
CA ASN A 98 10.89 10.45 -9.82
C ASN A 98 11.05 10.53 -8.31
N GLU A 99 10.27 9.72 -7.56
CA GLU A 99 10.38 9.51 -6.12
C GLU A 99 10.66 10.80 -5.32
N ILE A 100 9.80 11.80 -5.51
CA ILE A 100 9.99 13.15 -4.92
C ILE A 100 10.09 13.04 -3.39
N GLY A 101 11.17 13.57 -2.83
CA GLY A 101 11.42 13.56 -1.38
C GLY A 101 12.12 12.30 -0.84
N ILE A 102 12.43 11.31 -1.66
CA ILE A 102 13.05 10.05 -1.20
C ILE A 102 14.36 10.26 -0.45
N PHE A 103 15.20 11.18 -0.89
CA PHE A 103 16.51 11.40 -0.25
C PHE A 103 16.40 12.01 1.14
N GLN A 104 15.41 12.88 1.35
CA GLN A 104 15.10 13.39 2.69
C GLN A 104 14.65 12.25 3.60
N TRP A 105 13.77 11.40 3.09
CA TRP A 105 13.24 10.27 3.82
C TRP A 105 14.33 9.23 4.16
N LEU A 106 15.12 8.79 3.18
CA LEU A 106 16.20 7.82 3.38
C LEU A 106 17.25 8.30 4.39
N GLY A 107 17.60 9.58 4.37
CA GLY A 107 18.62 10.17 5.23
C GLY A 107 18.09 10.82 6.50
N ALA A 108 16.78 10.88 6.71
CA ALA A 108 16.11 11.68 7.75
C ALA A 108 16.63 13.14 7.76
N LYS A 109 16.84 13.71 6.58
CA LYS A 109 17.48 15.02 6.38
C LYS A 109 16.54 15.98 5.66
N GLY A 110 16.69 17.28 5.94
CA GLY A 110 16.11 18.35 5.15
C GLY A 110 17.14 19.01 4.23
N ASP A 111 16.68 19.86 3.32
CA ASP A 111 17.55 20.73 2.53
C ASP A 111 17.72 22.06 3.27
N TYR A 112 18.96 22.35 3.69
CA TYR A 112 19.36 23.57 4.39
C TYR A 112 20.09 24.56 3.46
N SER A 113 19.91 24.46 2.15
CA SER A 113 20.43 25.45 1.21
C SER A 113 19.78 26.83 1.42
N ALA A 114 20.46 27.89 1.03
CA ALA A 114 20.00 29.27 1.25
C ALA A 114 18.60 29.52 0.66
N SER A 115 18.31 28.96 -0.52
CA SER A 115 16.99 29.08 -1.16
C SER A 115 15.89 28.38 -0.35
N ASN A 116 16.21 27.24 0.28
CA ASN A 116 15.25 26.49 1.07
C ASN A 116 15.05 27.12 2.46
N LEU A 117 16.11 27.68 3.07
CA LEU A 117 16.00 28.46 4.32
C LEU A 117 15.12 29.70 4.16
N LYS A 118 15.25 30.39 3.02
CA LYS A 118 14.36 31.53 2.70
C LYS A 118 12.90 31.06 2.57
N ALA A 119 12.65 29.97 1.83
CA ALA A 119 11.32 29.41 1.69
C ALA A 119 10.75 28.91 3.04
N TRP A 120 11.58 28.43 3.96
CA TRP A 120 11.18 28.08 5.31
C TRP A 120 10.63 29.26 6.09
N GLN A 121 11.30 30.41 6.03
CA GLN A 121 10.83 31.64 6.67
C GLN A 121 9.50 32.12 6.08
N GLU A 122 9.37 32.10 4.75
CA GLU A 122 8.13 32.44 4.06
C GLU A 122 6.98 31.47 4.45
N TYR A 123 7.28 30.18 4.60
CA TYR A 123 6.33 29.17 5.07
C TYR A 123 5.85 29.47 6.50
N LEU A 124 6.77 29.79 7.42
CA LEU A 124 6.43 30.14 8.80
C LEU A 124 5.55 31.39 8.87
N GLN A 125 5.88 32.44 8.10
CA GLN A 125 5.06 33.67 8.02
C GLN A 125 3.63 33.36 7.53
N LYS A 126 3.49 32.48 6.54
CA LYS A 126 2.19 32.07 6.01
C LYS A 126 1.41 31.20 6.98
N ALA A 127 2.07 30.26 7.63
CA ALA A 127 1.44 29.34 8.59
C ALA A 127 1.06 30.03 9.91
N PHE A 128 1.84 31.02 10.32
CA PHE A 128 1.66 31.80 11.55
C PHE A 128 1.70 33.29 11.25
N PRO A 129 0.62 33.90 10.73
CA PRO A 129 0.60 35.31 10.35
C PRO A 129 0.97 36.25 11.52
N GLU A 130 0.69 35.83 12.76
CA GLU A 130 1.12 36.52 13.95
C GLU A 130 2.31 35.78 14.58
N LEU A 131 3.47 36.43 14.62
CA LEU A 131 4.71 35.87 15.21
C LEU A 131 4.51 35.37 16.65
N ALA A 132 3.63 36.02 17.43
CA ALA A 132 3.28 35.63 18.78
C ALA A 132 2.63 34.23 18.87
N GLN A 133 1.97 33.75 17.82
CA GLN A 133 1.44 32.37 17.77
C GLN A 133 2.57 31.35 17.69
N LEU A 134 3.55 31.59 16.81
CA LEU A 134 4.73 30.74 16.68
C LEU A 134 5.60 30.79 17.94
N ALA A 135 5.76 31.97 18.53
CA ALA A 135 6.47 32.16 19.80
C ALA A 135 5.86 31.32 20.94
N ARG A 136 4.53 31.33 21.07
CA ARG A 136 3.80 30.48 22.04
C ARG A 136 3.98 29.00 21.77
N LEU A 137 3.86 28.59 20.47
CA LEU A 137 4.00 27.19 20.08
C LEU A 137 5.40 26.65 20.41
N LEU A 138 6.43 27.44 20.18
CA LEU A 138 7.83 27.09 20.48
C LEU A 138 8.25 27.46 21.92
N ASP A 139 7.36 28.08 22.67
CA ASP A 139 7.55 28.57 24.07
C ASP A 139 8.88 29.32 24.24
N ARG A 140 9.09 30.31 23.41
CA ARG A 140 10.23 31.21 23.44
C ARG A 140 9.83 32.56 22.85
N GLU A 141 10.53 33.63 23.32
CA GLU A 141 10.40 34.94 22.69
C GLU A 141 11.00 34.92 21.28
N LEU A 142 10.31 35.56 20.34
CA LEU A 142 10.75 35.73 18.95
C LEU A 142 10.60 37.20 18.57
N LYS A 143 11.63 37.76 17.97
CA LYS A 143 11.60 39.12 17.39
C LYS A 143 11.30 39.08 15.90
N SER A 144 11.62 37.98 15.24
CA SER A 144 11.37 37.77 13.83
C SER A 144 11.29 36.26 13.47
N TYR A 145 10.82 35.93 12.26
CA TYR A 145 10.77 34.54 11.80
C TYR A 145 12.15 34.00 11.47
N GLU A 146 13.11 34.86 11.15
CA GLU A 146 14.50 34.50 10.86
C GLU A 146 15.22 33.87 12.07
N GLU A 147 14.74 34.15 13.28
CA GLU A 147 15.25 33.52 14.50
C GLU A 147 14.87 32.04 14.64
N VAL A 148 13.91 31.57 13.82
CA VAL A 148 13.46 30.18 13.83
C VAL A 148 14.27 29.37 12.81
N ALA A 149 15.47 28.95 13.21
CA ALA A 149 16.28 28.04 12.43
C ALA A 149 15.60 26.67 12.29
N PRO A 150 15.79 25.97 11.14
CA PRO A 150 15.37 24.57 11.01
C PRO A 150 16.04 23.68 12.08
N PRO A 151 15.37 22.61 12.53
CA PRO A 151 15.93 21.72 13.53
C PRO A 151 17.10 20.90 12.95
N SER A 152 18.20 20.81 13.69
CA SER A 152 19.38 20.02 13.33
C SER A 152 19.83 19.10 14.47
N GLU A 153 19.44 19.41 15.69
CA GLU A 153 19.86 18.73 16.90
C GLU A 153 19.06 17.44 17.18
N PHE A 154 19.51 16.67 18.15
CA PHE A 154 18.80 15.51 18.64
C PHE A 154 17.47 15.92 19.30
N CYS A 155 16.38 15.24 18.94
CA CYS A 155 15.05 15.55 19.45
C CYS A 155 14.85 14.93 20.85
N GLU A 156 15.01 15.74 21.87
CA GLU A 156 14.89 15.34 23.29
C GLU A 156 13.76 16.05 24.02
N THR A 157 13.21 17.10 23.42
CA THR A 157 12.14 17.90 24.03
C THR A 157 10.91 17.93 23.12
N ARG A 158 9.74 18.10 23.73
CA ARG A 158 8.46 18.23 22.99
C ARG A 158 8.49 19.40 22.00
N ARG A 159 9.18 20.48 22.32
CA ARG A 159 9.33 21.64 21.44
C ARG A 159 10.20 21.36 20.23
N GLN A 160 11.29 20.67 20.43
CA GLN A 160 12.10 20.18 19.30
C GLN A 160 11.28 19.27 18.39
N PHE A 161 10.44 18.39 18.95
CA PHE A 161 9.54 17.54 18.16
C PHE A 161 8.55 18.38 17.35
N VAL A 162 7.91 19.39 17.94
CA VAL A 162 7.00 20.29 17.22
C VAL A 162 7.74 21.02 16.10
N LEU A 163 8.96 21.49 16.33
CA LEU A 163 9.78 22.13 15.30
C LEU A 163 10.15 21.17 14.16
N TYR A 164 10.49 19.91 14.48
CA TYR A 164 10.71 18.87 13.46
C TYR A 164 9.44 18.60 12.66
N ARG A 165 8.28 18.50 13.31
CA ARG A 165 6.99 18.33 12.63
C ARG A 165 6.70 19.46 11.64
N LEU A 166 6.91 20.72 12.05
CA LEU A 166 6.77 21.88 11.17
C LEU A 166 7.74 21.84 9.98
N TRP A 167 8.99 21.43 10.23
CA TRP A 167 10.01 21.28 9.20
C TRP A 167 9.65 20.21 8.18
N HIS A 168 9.10 19.10 8.61
CA HIS A 168 8.63 18.04 7.70
C HIS A 168 7.37 18.47 6.94
N ASP A 169 6.44 19.18 7.56
CA ASP A 169 5.26 19.72 6.87
C ASP A 169 5.64 20.77 5.83
N PHE A 170 6.64 21.60 6.13
CA PHE A 170 7.25 22.49 5.16
C PHE A 170 7.81 21.73 3.94
N HIS A 171 8.53 20.63 4.14
CA HIS A 171 9.04 19.85 3.00
C HIS A 171 7.91 19.21 2.18
N ARG A 172 6.83 18.76 2.82
CA ARG A 172 5.63 18.32 2.06
C ARG A 172 5.06 19.44 1.20
N GLN A 173 5.07 20.68 1.70
CA GLN A 173 4.65 21.83 0.91
C GLN A 173 5.63 22.10 -0.24
N VAL A 174 6.94 22.03 0.00
CA VAL A 174 7.97 22.16 -1.06
C VAL A 174 7.73 21.14 -2.18
N TYR A 175 7.46 19.87 -1.83
CA TYR A 175 7.20 18.82 -2.83
C TYR A 175 5.91 19.07 -3.59
N ALA A 176 4.85 19.49 -2.92
CA ALA A 176 3.58 19.83 -3.57
C ALA A 176 3.75 21.03 -4.52
N ASP A 177 4.45 22.08 -4.10
CA ASP A 177 4.73 23.26 -4.89
C ASP A 177 5.61 22.91 -6.11
N TYR A 178 6.56 22.02 -5.95
CA TYR A 178 7.41 21.53 -7.04
C TYR A 178 6.62 20.72 -8.08
N VAL A 179 5.74 19.84 -7.63
CA VAL A 179 4.81 19.12 -8.51
C VAL A 179 3.90 20.10 -9.26
N GLY A 180 3.33 21.07 -8.56
CA GLY A 180 2.52 22.13 -9.16
C GLY A 180 3.29 22.91 -10.24
N PHE A 181 4.52 23.32 -9.92
CA PHE A 181 5.42 24.02 -10.85
C PHE A 181 5.64 23.21 -12.14
N ILE A 182 5.98 21.93 -12.05
CA ILE A 182 6.17 21.08 -13.23
C ILE A 182 4.86 20.92 -14.01
N THR A 183 3.77 20.62 -13.32
CA THR A 183 2.45 20.43 -13.94
C THR A 183 2.02 21.65 -14.72
N ASP A 184 2.18 22.85 -14.16
CA ASP A 184 1.84 24.11 -14.82
C ASP A 184 2.61 24.31 -16.12
N ILE A 185 3.92 24.02 -16.12
CA ILE A 185 4.76 24.09 -17.31
C ILE A 185 4.24 23.15 -18.40
N LEU A 186 3.98 21.89 -18.03
CA LEU A 186 3.53 20.86 -18.97
C LEU A 186 2.14 21.20 -19.54
N ARG A 187 1.20 21.64 -18.71
CA ARG A 187 -0.14 22.03 -19.13
C ARG A 187 -0.11 23.26 -20.04
N LYS A 188 0.69 24.28 -19.69
CA LYS A 188 0.92 25.47 -20.55
C LYS A 188 1.57 25.11 -21.89
N ALA A 189 2.44 24.12 -21.92
CA ALA A 189 3.05 23.63 -23.16
C ALA A 189 2.09 22.79 -24.03
N GLY A 190 0.88 22.45 -23.54
CA GLY A 190 -0.15 21.74 -24.28
C GLY A 190 -0.26 20.23 -23.98
N VAL A 191 0.38 19.72 -22.94
CA VAL A 191 0.23 18.33 -22.50
C VAL A 191 -1.17 18.12 -21.92
N LYS A 192 -1.92 17.16 -22.46
CA LYS A 192 -3.29 16.81 -22.05
C LYS A 192 -3.41 15.39 -21.50
N THR A 193 -2.40 14.55 -21.69
CA THR A 193 -2.37 13.20 -21.12
C THR A 193 -2.36 13.25 -19.60
N PRO A 194 -2.85 12.20 -18.91
CA PRO A 194 -2.72 12.06 -17.46
C PRO A 194 -1.27 12.23 -17.02
N LEU A 195 -1.08 12.92 -15.90
CA LEU A 195 0.19 13.07 -15.22
C LEU A 195 0.18 12.25 -13.93
N PHE A 196 1.33 11.74 -13.52
CA PHE A 196 1.46 11.03 -12.25
C PHE A 196 2.81 11.29 -11.60
N THR A 197 2.83 11.15 -10.28
CA THR A 197 4.05 11.03 -9.48
C THR A 197 4.19 9.59 -9.02
N ASN A 198 5.40 9.16 -8.70
CA ASN A 198 5.63 7.89 -8.01
C ASN A 198 6.29 8.10 -6.65
N ASN A 199 6.14 7.10 -5.80
CA ASN A 199 6.80 7.06 -4.51
C ASN A 199 7.37 5.68 -4.27
N CYS A 200 8.61 5.63 -3.79
CA CYS A 200 9.20 4.42 -3.27
C CYS A 200 8.33 3.92 -2.12
N GLY A 201 7.77 2.72 -2.25
CA GLY A 201 6.78 2.20 -1.34
C GLY A 201 7.21 0.97 -0.59
N TRP A 202 8.45 0.53 -0.76
CA TRP A 202 8.75 -0.82 -0.39
C TRP A 202 10.15 -1.01 0.20
N VAL A 203 10.21 -1.40 1.47
CA VAL A 203 11.45 -1.85 2.10
C VAL A 203 11.15 -2.99 3.06
N TYR A 204 11.39 -4.26 2.65
CA TYR A 204 11.46 -5.43 3.52
C TYR A 204 10.34 -5.58 4.57
N GLY A 205 9.09 -5.52 4.16
CA GLY A 205 7.96 -5.63 5.08
C GLY A 205 7.55 -4.31 5.75
N ARG A 206 8.02 -3.17 5.26
CA ARG A 206 7.76 -1.84 5.81
C ARG A 206 7.03 -0.92 4.84
N ALA A 207 6.06 -1.45 4.12
CA ALA A 207 5.28 -0.74 3.10
C ALA A 207 4.73 0.63 3.50
N HIS A 208 4.68 0.91 4.78
CA HIS A 208 4.14 2.12 5.37
C HIS A 208 5.09 3.33 5.37
N GLU A 209 6.39 3.12 5.18
CA GLU A 209 7.36 4.22 5.22
C GLU A 209 7.11 5.25 4.13
N PHE A 210 6.61 4.82 2.97
CA PHE A 210 6.20 5.72 1.91
C PHE A 210 4.95 6.53 2.23
N ALA A 211 4.11 6.09 3.15
CA ALA A 211 2.86 6.77 3.50
C ALA A 211 3.10 8.22 3.91
N LEU A 212 4.14 8.47 4.71
CA LEU A 212 4.49 9.84 5.11
C LEU A 212 5.07 10.64 3.96
N ASN A 213 5.98 10.04 3.20
CA ASN A 213 6.58 10.71 2.05
C ASN A 213 5.52 11.02 0.99
N GLY A 214 4.55 10.13 0.80
CA GLY A 214 3.42 10.33 -0.12
C GLY A 214 2.39 11.36 0.35
N THR A 215 2.37 11.75 1.61
CA THR A 215 1.33 12.67 2.14
C THR A 215 1.37 14.08 1.55
N PHE A 216 2.47 14.48 0.88
CA PHE A 216 2.50 15.72 0.11
C PHE A 216 1.44 15.71 -1.02
N HIS A 217 1.06 14.54 -1.52
CA HIS A 217 0.04 14.42 -2.56
C HIS A 217 -1.29 15.06 -2.15
N ARG A 218 -1.66 15.01 -0.88
CA ARG A 218 -2.85 15.70 -0.36
C ARG A 218 -2.80 17.20 -0.47
N LYS A 219 -1.60 17.79 -0.50
CA LYS A 219 -1.42 19.24 -0.69
C LYS A 219 -1.55 19.63 -2.17
N THR A 220 -1.40 18.68 -3.10
CA THR A 220 -1.56 18.91 -4.53
C THR A 220 -3.01 18.78 -5.00
N ASP A 221 -3.84 18.02 -4.30
CA ASP A 221 -5.20 17.63 -4.68
C ASP A 221 -6.10 18.75 -5.15
N LYS A 222 -6.12 19.85 -4.40
CA LYS A 222 -6.98 21.01 -4.73
C LYS A 222 -6.54 21.73 -6.00
N ALA A 223 -5.24 21.74 -6.26
CA ALA A 223 -4.66 22.45 -7.40
C ALA A 223 -4.52 21.54 -8.64
N GLN A 224 -4.38 20.25 -8.43
CA GLN A 224 -4.07 19.23 -9.45
C GLN A 224 -4.93 17.97 -9.26
N PRO A 225 -6.28 18.09 -9.43
CA PRO A 225 -7.19 16.96 -9.11
C PRO A 225 -7.01 15.74 -10.03
N ASP A 226 -6.41 15.93 -11.22
CA ASP A 226 -6.18 14.87 -12.20
C ASP A 226 -4.80 14.21 -12.05
N LEU A 227 -4.02 14.60 -11.04
CA LEU A 227 -2.72 14.01 -10.78
C LEU A 227 -2.90 12.63 -10.14
N LEU A 228 -2.35 11.60 -10.79
CA LEU A 228 -2.36 10.25 -10.24
C LEU A 228 -1.17 10.03 -9.32
N PHE A 229 -1.35 9.18 -8.32
CA PHE A 229 -0.30 8.74 -7.43
C PHE A 229 0.14 7.32 -7.81
N GLY A 230 1.37 7.18 -8.26
CA GLY A 230 1.99 5.90 -8.57
C GLY A 230 2.78 5.35 -7.38
N LEU A 231 2.91 4.05 -7.34
CA LEU A 231 3.68 3.33 -6.32
C LEU A 231 4.76 2.47 -6.96
N ASP A 232 5.83 2.25 -6.21
CA ASP A 232 6.90 1.34 -6.60
C ASP A 232 6.81 0.08 -5.74
N HIS A 233 6.39 -1.02 -6.36
CA HIS A 233 6.21 -2.30 -5.69
C HIS A 233 7.45 -3.17 -5.93
N ILE A 234 8.45 -3.04 -5.06
CA ILE A 234 9.74 -3.72 -5.18
C ILE A 234 10.02 -4.52 -3.89
N PRO A 235 9.38 -5.68 -3.68
CA PRO A 235 9.52 -6.46 -2.45
C PRO A 235 10.89 -7.11 -2.26
N GLU A 236 11.75 -7.14 -3.28
CA GLU A 236 13.02 -7.87 -3.36
C GLU A 236 12.84 -9.38 -3.18
N ILE A 237 12.30 -9.83 -2.06
CA ILE A 237 12.01 -11.22 -1.73
C ILE A 237 10.53 -11.36 -1.40
N VAL A 238 9.84 -12.27 -2.07
CA VAL A 238 8.44 -12.60 -1.78
C VAL A 238 8.40 -13.72 -0.73
N SER A 239 7.81 -13.45 0.41
CA SER A 239 7.80 -14.39 1.55
C SER A 239 6.58 -14.16 2.45
N PRO A 240 6.29 -15.08 3.40
CA PRO A 240 5.25 -14.84 4.41
C PRO A 240 5.49 -13.59 5.26
N ASN A 241 6.72 -13.08 5.31
CA ASN A 241 7.06 -11.93 6.16
C ASN A 241 6.66 -10.58 5.55
N ASN A 242 6.41 -10.51 4.27
CA ASN A 242 6.04 -9.27 3.58
C ASN A 242 4.77 -9.37 2.72
N THR A 243 3.90 -10.34 2.99
CA THR A 243 2.61 -10.50 2.29
C THR A 243 1.71 -9.29 2.45
N HIS A 244 1.78 -8.60 3.58
CA HIS A 244 0.97 -7.42 3.87
C HIS A 244 1.40 -6.17 3.09
N ASP A 245 2.63 -6.11 2.62
CA ASP A 245 3.19 -4.92 1.98
C ASP A 245 2.36 -4.44 0.78
N GLY A 246 2.10 -5.31 -0.19
CA GLY A 246 1.32 -4.96 -1.38
C GLY A 246 -0.09 -4.49 -1.06
N PHE A 247 -0.71 -5.10 -0.07
CA PHE A 247 -2.01 -4.69 0.40
C PHE A 247 -1.97 -3.29 1.02
N VAL A 248 -1.06 -3.07 1.98
CA VAL A 248 -0.95 -1.77 2.68
C VAL A 248 -0.58 -0.67 1.71
N ALA A 249 0.38 -0.90 0.82
CA ALA A 249 0.78 0.04 -0.21
C ALA A 249 -0.42 0.50 -1.04
N ASN A 250 -1.19 -0.45 -1.57
CA ASN A 250 -2.39 -0.16 -2.37
C ASN A 250 -3.45 0.59 -1.56
N GLN A 251 -3.68 0.22 -0.30
CA GLN A 251 -4.68 0.89 0.54
C GLN A 251 -4.27 2.33 0.87
N VAL A 252 -3.01 2.59 1.20
CA VAL A 252 -2.53 3.95 1.48
C VAL A 252 -2.60 4.82 0.23
N ALA A 253 -2.16 4.33 -0.93
CA ALA A 253 -2.29 5.06 -2.18
C ALA A 253 -3.74 5.42 -2.49
N ARG A 254 -4.65 4.49 -2.25
CA ARG A 254 -6.09 4.70 -2.41
C ARG A 254 -6.63 5.80 -1.50
N GLU A 255 -6.20 5.85 -0.23
CA GLU A 255 -6.57 6.92 0.70
C GLU A 255 -5.98 8.27 0.28
N LEU A 256 -4.73 8.30 -0.21
CA LEU A 256 -4.09 9.52 -0.70
C LEU A 256 -4.78 10.09 -1.95
N GLN A 257 -5.39 9.26 -2.78
CA GLN A 257 -6.17 9.65 -3.96
C GLN A 257 -7.67 9.80 -3.67
N HIS A 258 -8.07 10.02 -2.41
CA HIS A 258 -9.49 10.11 -2.01
C HIS A 258 -10.36 8.98 -2.52
N ARG A 259 -9.77 7.79 -2.69
CA ARG A 259 -10.44 6.55 -3.14
C ARG A 259 -11.00 6.61 -4.57
N THR A 260 -10.66 7.64 -5.31
CA THR A 260 -10.98 7.81 -6.73
C THR A 260 -9.76 7.48 -7.59
N GLY A 261 -9.94 7.15 -8.82
CA GLY A 261 -8.84 6.87 -9.73
C GLY A 261 -8.24 5.46 -9.62
N PRO A 262 -7.40 5.09 -10.60
CA PRO A 262 -6.75 3.80 -10.67
C PRO A 262 -5.62 3.68 -9.66
N LEU A 263 -5.38 2.47 -9.15
CA LEU A 263 -4.14 2.14 -8.47
C LEU A 263 -3.11 1.71 -9.51
N TYR A 264 -2.02 2.46 -9.59
CA TYR A 264 -0.98 2.27 -10.58
C TYR A 264 0.37 1.99 -9.93
N SER A 265 0.99 0.87 -10.32
CA SER A 265 2.39 0.61 -9.98
C SER A 265 3.27 1.22 -11.06
N ALA A 266 3.97 2.29 -10.72
CA ALA A 266 4.90 2.96 -11.60
C ALA A 266 6.17 2.10 -11.81
N GLU A 267 6.56 1.36 -10.78
CA GLU A 267 7.66 0.41 -10.81
C GLU A 267 7.25 -0.88 -10.10
N LEU A 268 6.82 -1.87 -10.88
CA LEU A 268 6.51 -3.21 -10.38
C LEU A 268 7.71 -4.11 -10.65
N GLN A 269 8.33 -4.65 -9.61
CA GLN A 269 9.56 -5.45 -9.73
C GLN A 269 9.44 -6.53 -10.80
N CYS A 270 10.36 -6.51 -11.77
CA CYS A 270 10.48 -7.49 -12.84
C CYS A 270 11.95 -7.76 -13.14
N GLY A 271 12.65 -8.28 -12.16
CA GLY A 271 14.09 -8.50 -12.18
C GLY A 271 14.68 -8.20 -10.82
N SER A 272 15.99 -8.24 -10.74
CA SER A 272 16.78 -7.94 -9.55
C SER A 272 17.59 -6.69 -9.77
N ARG A 273 17.76 -5.89 -8.73
CA ARG A 273 18.77 -4.84 -8.72
C ARG A 273 20.17 -5.46 -8.56
N GLU A 274 21.18 -4.61 -8.51
CA GLU A 274 22.59 -4.94 -8.44
C GLU A 274 22.99 -5.95 -7.36
N HIS A 275 22.18 -6.13 -6.36
CA HIS A 275 22.45 -7.02 -5.22
C HIS A 275 22.20 -8.50 -5.51
N GLY A 276 21.73 -8.83 -6.71
CA GLY A 276 21.67 -10.20 -7.17
C GLY A 276 20.64 -11.09 -6.51
N VAL A 277 19.61 -10.52 -5.87
CA VAL A 277 18.46 -11.32 -5.44
C VAL A 277 17.68 -11.73 -6.68
N GLN A 278 17.76 -13.00 -7.06
CA GLN A 278 17.07 -13.52 -8.22
C GLN A 278 15.58 -13.74 -7.91
N PRO A 279 14.66 -12.99 -8.54
CA PRO A 279 13.25 -13.29 -8.46
C PRO A 279 12.90 -14.44 -9.40
N TYR A 280 12.24 -15.47 -8.88
CA TYR A 280 11.80 -16.60 -9.69
C TYR A 280 10.43 -16.32 -10.33
N PRO A 281 10.14 -16.94 -11.50
CA PRO A 281 8.87 -16.68 -12.20
C PRO A 281 7.61 -16.93 -11.38
N ASN A 282 7.61 -17.98 -10.55
CA ASN A 282 6.50 -18.30 -9.67
C ASN A 282 6.32 -17.26 -8.56
N GLU A 283 7.41 -16.78 -7.94
CA GLU A 283 7.38 -15.70 -6.94
C GLU A 283 6.80 -14.41 -7.54
N LEU A 284 7.29 -14.01 -8.71
CA LEU A 284 6.76 -12.84 -9.43
C LEU A 284 5.28 -13.02 -9.79
N GLY A 285 4.93 -14.20 -10.29
CA GLY A 285 3.55 -14.55 -10.67
C GLY A 285 2.59 -14.51 -9.47
N LEU A 286 3.01 -15.02 -8.32
CA LEU A 286 2.28 -14.93 -7.06
C LEU A 286 2.11 -13.47 -6.63
N PHE A 287 3.20 -12.72 -6.62
CA PHE A 287 3.23 -11.32 -6.20
C PHE A 287 2.33 -10.44 -7.07
N TYR A 288 2.38 -10.59 -8.38
CA TYR A 288 1.53 -9.81 -9.29
C TYR A 288 0.04 -10.08 -9.05
N ARG A 289 -0.35 -11.35 -8.90
CA ARG A 289 -1.73 -11.74 -8.59
C ARG A 289 -2.19 -11.17 -7.25
N HIS A 290 -1.30 -11.20 -6.26
CA HIS A 290 -1.57 -10.61 -4.96
C HIS A 290 -1.80 -9.09 -5.05
N CYS A 291 -0.96 -8.34 -5.75
CA CYS A 291 -1.18 -6.91 -5.96
C CYS A 291 -2.50 -6.62 -6.69
N ILE A 292 -2.81 -7.42 -7.72
CA ILE A 292 -4.03 -7.28 -8.51
C ILE A 292 -5.28 -7.55 -7.66
N ILE A 293 -5.31 -8.63 -6.88
CA ILE A 293 -6.48 -8.92 -6.03
C ILE A 293 -6.68 -7.86 -4.96
N HIS A 294 -5.60 -7.23 -4.51
CA HIS A 294 -5.64 -6.11 -3.56
C HIS A 294 -5.82 -4.73 -4.22
N GLY A 295 -6.22 -4.70 -5.49
CA GLY A 295 -6.77 -3.50 -6.13
C GLY A 295 -5.86 -2.81 -7.14
N LEU A 296 -4.67 -3.35 -7.43
CA LEU A 296 -3.83 -2.81 -8.49
C LEU A 296 -4.52 -2.97 -9.86
N THR A 297 -4.70 -1.87 -10.57
CA THR A 297 -5.40 -1.82 -11.87
C THR A 297 -4.52 -1.40 -13.03
N GLY A 298 -3.31 -0.90 -12.75
CA GLY A 298 -2.32 -0.57 -13.75
C GLY A 298 -0.91 -0.87 -13.25
N MET A 299 -0.02 -1.32 -14.14
CA MET A 299 1.32 -1.72 -13.76
C MET A 299 2.34 -1.45 -14.88
N ASN A 300 3.53 -1.03 -14.46
CA ASN A 300 4.71 -0.92 -15.29
C ASN A 300 5.81 -1.81 -14.73
N PHE A 301 6.23 -2.81 -15.49
CA PHE A 301 7.28 -3.75 -15.07
C PHE A 301 8.65 -3.07 -15.05
N TYR A 302 9.27 -3.00 -13.90
CA TYR A 302 10.57 -2.38 -13.70
C TYR A 302 11.62 -3.41 -13.23
N MET A 303 12.56 -3.83 -14.17
CA MET A 303 12.51 -3.51 -15.58
C MET A 303 12.11 -4.75 -16.39
N PHE A 304 11.22 -4.59 -17.36
CA PHE A 304 10.86 -5.68 -18.27
C PHE A 304 12.04 -6.10 -19.15
N ALA A 305 12.73 -5.13 -19.73
CA ALA A 305 13.92 -5.35 -20.55
C ALA A 305 15.17 -4.79 -19.89
N GLN A 306 16.22 -5.60 -19.82
CA GLN A 306 17.50 -5.19 -19.25
C GLN A 306 18.14 -4.08 -20.08
N GLY A 307 18.54 -2.99 -19.41
CA GLY A 307 19.31 -1.93 -20.00
C GLY A 307 20.82 -2.17 -19.90
N LYS A 308 21.58 -1.42 -20.69
CA LYS A 308 23.03 -1.33 -20.61
C LYS A 308 23.42 0.14 -20.51
N ASN A 309 24.00 0.52 -19.40
CA ASN A 309 24.45 1.88 -19.21
C ASN A 309 25.63 2.21 -20.13
N PRO A 310 25.74 3.43 -20.65
CA PRO A 310 26.96 3.90 -21.30
C PRO A 310 28.15 3.80 -20.34
N LYS A 311 29.37 3.61 -20.89
CA LYS A 311 30.60 3.49 -20.11
C LYS A 311 30.72 4.65 -19.10
N GLY A 312 30.91 4.33 -17.82
CA GLY A 312 31.06 5.29 -16.73
C GLY A 312 29.79 6.07 -16.36
N ARG A 313 28.59 5.60 -16.76
CA ARG A 313 27.32 6.24 -16.45
C ARG A 313 26.39 5.43 -15.55
N GLY A 314 26.71 4.19 -15.26
CA GLY A 314 25.99 3.38 -14.28
C GLY A 314 26.56 3.56 -12.88
N VAL A 315 25.72 3.63 -11.87
CA VAL A 315 26.13 3.69 -10.46
C VAL A 315 26.79 2.36 -10.08
N ASP A 316 26.19 1.22 -10.49
CA ASP A 316 26.61 -0.13 -10.11
C ASP A 316 27.21 -0.92 -11.29
N GLY A 317 27.81 -0.24 -12.24
CA GLY A 317 28.47 -0.85 -13.37
C GLY A 317 27.75 -0.68 -14.72
N PRO A 318 28.20 -1.45 -15.75
CA PRO A 318 27.70 -1.25 -17.12
C PRO A 318 26.32 -1.85 -17.36
N MET A 319 25.89 -2.81 -16.54
CA MET A 319 24.58 -3.46 -16.67
C MET A 319 23.62 -2.86 -15.68
N PHE A 320 22.35 -2.84 -16.09
CA PHE A 320 21.28 -2.27 -15.30
C PHE A 320 20.20 -3.33 -15.12
N TYR A 321 19.98 -3.77 -13.89
CA TYR A 321 19.14 -4.88 -13.50
C TYR A 321 19.54 -6.25 -14.10
N TRP A 322 19.21 -7.29 -13.38
CA TRP A 322 19.50 -8.68 -13.70
C TRP A 322 18.19 -9.48 -13.69
N TYR A 323 18.18 -10.62 -14.39
CA TYR A 323 17.03 -11.54 -14.41
C TYR A 323 15.71 -10.92 -14.91
N ASN A 324 15.78 -9.89 -15.73
CA ASN A 324 14.64 -9.26 -16.36
C ASN A 324 13.92 -10.25 -17.29
N ALA A 325 12.67 -9.96 -17.70
CA ALA A 325 11.96 -10.81 -18.65
C ALA A 325 12.66 -10.91 -20.01
N VAL A 326 13.32 -9.82 -20.43
CA VAL A 326 14.15 -9.78 -21.66
C VAL A 326 15.53 -9.25 -21.29
N ASN A 327 16.59 -9.96 -21.66
CA ASN A 327 17.95 -9.50 -21.41
C ASN A 327 18.43 -8.46 -22.45
N TYR A 328 19.60 -7.90 -22.26
CA TYR A 328 20.17 -6.86 -23.15
C TYR A 328 20.49 -7.34 -24.57
N LYS A 329 20.47 -8.66 -24.81
CA LYS A 329 20.60 -9.27 -26.14
C LYS A 329 19.26 -9.52 -26.83
N ALA A 330 18.17 -9.05 -26.23
CA ALA A 330 16.79 -9.32 -26.64
C ALA A 330 16.35 -10.81 -26.55
N GLU A 331 17.00 -11.59 -25.68
CA GLU A 331 16.64 -12.98 -25.42
C GLU A 331 15.63 -13.05 -24.27
N HIS A 332 14.62 -13.94 -24.42
CA HIS A 332 13.65 -14.20 -23.38
C HIS A 332 14.28 -14.93 -22.20
N GLN A 333 14.03 -14.43 -21.01
CA GLN A 333 14.44 -15.02 -19.75
C GLN A 333 13.30 -15.79 -19.09
N PRO A 334 13.52 -16.59 -18.04
CA PRO A 334 12.49 -17.44 -17.42
C PRO A 334 11.21 -16.74 -16.99
N ALA A 335 11.25 -15.45 -16.63
CA ALA A 335 10.05 -14.69 -16.26
C ALA A 335 9.16 -14.32 -17.47
N PHE A 336 9.68 -14.31 -18.71
CA PHE A 336 8.93 -13.87 -19.88
C PHE A 336 7.66 -14.69 -20.15
N PRO A 337 7.69 -16.03 -20.19
CA PRO A 337 6.49 -16.83 -20.43
C PRO A 337 5.40 -16.61 -19.38
N MET A 338 5.79 -16.44 -18.11
CA MET A 338 4.85 -16.17 -17.03
C MET A 338 4.16 -14.81 -17.22
N ILE A 339 4.92 -13.77 -17.55
CA ILE A 339 4.38 -12.41 -17.79
C ILE A 339 3.50 -12.42 -19.05
N GLN A 340 3.89 -13.12 -20.09
CA GLN A 340 3.06 -13.27 -21.30
C GLN A 340 1.70 -13.91 -20.99
N THR A 341 1.71 -14.95 -20.19
CA THR A 341 0.49 -15.64 -19.74
C THR A 341 -0.37 -14.71 -18.86
N LEU A 342 0.23 -14.00 -17.91
CA LEU A 342 -0.48 -13.02 -17.10
C LEU A 342 -1.10 -11.93 -17.99
N GLY A 343 -0.38 -11.45 -19.00
CA GLY A 343 -0.89 -10.48 -19.97
C GLY A 343 -2.12 -11.00 -20.74
N GLN A 344 -2.12 -12.28 -21.15
CA GLN A 344 -3.30 -12.91 -21.77
C GLN A 344 -4.48 -12.99 -20.80
N TRP A 345 -4.23 -13.38 -19.56
CA TRP A 345 -5.24 -13.43 -18.51
C TRP A 345 -5.83 -12.04 -18.24
N LEU A 346 -4.98 -11.00 -18.13
CA LEU A 346 -5.41 -9.61 -17.95
C LEU A 346 -6.23 -9.10 -19.14
N LYS A 347 -5.86 -9.46 -20.37
CA LYS A 347 -6.63 -9.09 -21.56
C LYS A 347 -8.06 -9.63 -21.51
N PHE A 348 -8.27 -10.80 -20.93
CA PHE A 348 -9.59 -11.41 -20.77
C PHE A 348 -10.35 -10.88 -19.55
N ASN A 349 -9.68 -10.70 -18.41
CA ASN A 349 -10.31 -10.37 -17.13
C ASN A 349 -10.22 -8.88 -16.75
N GLY A 350 -9.55 -8.03 -17.53
CA GLY A 350 -9.22 -6.66 -17.14
C GLY A 350 -10.45 -5.78 -16.83
N SER A 351 -11.51 -5.86 -17.65
CA SER A 351 -12.76 -5.13 -17.39
C SER A 351 -13.42 -5.53 -16.07
N PHE A 352 -13.41 -6.82 -15.73
CA PHE A 352 -13.89 -7.30 -14.44
C PHE A 352 -13.06 -6.69 -13.29
N LEU A 353 -11.73 -6.67 -13.41
CA LEU A 353 -10.84 -6.18 -12.37
C LEU A 353 -11.02 -4.69 -12.07
N THR A 354 -11.28 -3.87 -13.08
CA THR A 354 -11.49 -2.43 -12.90
C THR A 354 -12.78 -2.10 -12.15
N GLU A 355 -13.79 -2.97 -12.21
CA GLU A 355 -15.09 -2.80 -11.56
C GLU A 355 -15.19 -3.58 -10.23
N ALA A 356 -14.32 -4.57 -10.04
CA ALA A 356 -14.43 -5.51 -8.93
C ALA A 356 -14.26 -4.85 -7.57
N GLN A 357 -15.21 -5.11 -6.68
CA GLN A 357 -15.24 -4.61 -5.31
C GLN A 357 -14.83 -5.71 -4.32
N ARG A 358 -14.20 -5.30 -3.25
CA ARG A 358 -13.85 -6.14 -2.10
C ARG A 358 -14.68 -5.66 -0.89
N PRO A 359 -15.79 -6.31 -0.56
CA PRO A 359 -16.57 -5.92 0.61
C PRO A 359 -15.74 -6.05 1.89
N ALA A 360 -15.64 -4.97 2.66
CA ALA A 360 -14.98 -4.96 3.95
C ALA A 360 -15.93 -4.37 4.99
N HIS A 361 -16.08 -5.07 6.11
CA HIS A 361 -16.94 -4.66 7.23
C HIS A 361 -16.13 -4.15 8.42
N LEU A 362 -14.80 -4.22 8.30
CA LEU A 362 -13.83 -3.76 9.29
C LEU A 362 -12.97 -2.66 8.69
N GLY A 363 -12.88 -1.53 9.37
CA GLY A 363 -11.93 -0.46 9.09
C GLY A 363 -10.75 -0.54 10.04
N VAL A 364 -9.54 -0.38 9.53
CA VAL A 364 -8.33 -0.18 10.35
C VAL A 364 -7.90 1.27 10.20
N GLY A 365 -7.91 2.01 11.30
CA GLY A 365 -7.57 3.42 11.31
C GLY A 365 -6.13 3.67 10.84
N PHE A 366 -5.99 4.48 9.80
CA PHE A 366 -4.72 5.02 9.35
C PHE A 366 -4.63 6.47 9.84
N TYR A 367 -3.65 6.75 10.69
CA TYR A 367 -3.41 8.07 11.25
C TYR A 367 -2.00 8.54 10.91
N PRO A 368 -1.81 9.33 9.84
CA PRO A 368 -0.47 9.69 9.34
C PRO A 368 0.44 10.34 10.37
N HIS A 369 -0.12 11.16 11.26
CA HIS A 369 0.65 11.83 12.30
C HIS A 369 1.33 10.89 13.30
N LEU A 370 0.86 9.64 13.42
CA LEU A 370 1.51 8.62 14.23
C LEU A 370 2.93 8.29 13.74
N TYR A 371 3.17 8.48 12.45
CA TYR A 371 4.41 8.08 11.76
C TYR A 371 5.38 9.26 11.53
N GLU A 372 5.06 10.46 11.94
CA GLU A 372 5.90 11.64 11.69
C GLU A 372 7.29 11.54 12.32
N THR A 373 7.44 10.70 13.34
CA THR A 373 8.74 10.38 13.94
C THR A 373 9.70 9.62 13.02
N GLU A 374 9.22 9.04 11.93
CA GLU A 374 10.06 8.31 10.95
C GLU A 374 11.13 9.20 10.34
N PHE A 375 10.84 10.49 10.15
CA PHE A 375 11.81 11.43 9.63
C PHE A 375 13.00 11.69 10.58
N LEU A 376 12.89 11.23 11.83
CA LEU A 376 13.95 11.31 12.82
C LEU A 376 14.78 10.02 12.90
N VAL A 377 14.39 8.98 12.16
CA VAL A 377 15.02 7.66 12.16
C VAL A 377 15.42 7.32 10.71
N PRO A 378 16.68 7.56 10.32
CA PRO A 378 17.12 7.31 8.95
C PRO A 378 17.10 5.81 8.63
N ILE A 379 16.65 5.46 7.42
CA ILE A 379 16.72 4.10 6.88
C ILE A 379 18.15 3.79 6.48
N LEU A 380 18.77 4.71 5.76
CA LEU A 380 20.18 4.67 5.39
C LEU A 380 20.95 5.63 6.29
N GLY A 381 21.80 5.10 7.14
CA GLY A 381 22.61 5.91 8.02
C GLY A 381 22.69 5.37 9.44
N LYS A 382 23.51 6.02 10.26
CA LYS A 382 23.72 5.61 11.64
C LYS A 382 22.99 6.56 12.58
N GLY A 383 22.22 5.98 13.50
CA GLY A 383 21.64 6.69 14.64
C GLY A 383 20.25 7.29 14.37
N THR A 384 19.45 7.34 15.39
CA THR A 384 18.17 8.04 15.44
C THR A 384 18.39 9.44 16.01
N LYS A 385 17.63 10.41 15.56
CA LYS A 385 17.55 11.74 16.19
C LYS A 385 16.42 11.85 17.22
N LEU A 386 15.83 10.72 17.64
CA LEU A 386 14.68 10.70 18.54
C LEU A 386 14.95 9.88 19.80
N ASN A 387 14.58 10.43 20.95
CA ASN A 387 14.48 9.70 22.20
C ASN A 387 13.03 9.77 22.74
N PRO A 388 12.19 8.75 22.47
CA PRO A 388 10.78 8.78 22.85
C PRO A 388 10.54 8.96 24.36
N SER A 389 11.38 8.37 25.20
CA SER A 389 11.22 8.45 26.66
C SER A 389 11.39 9.88 27.20
N LYS A 390 12.27 10.67 26.61
CA LYS A 390 12.45 12.10 26.95
C LYS A 390 11.27 12.96 26.51
N LEU A 391 10.53 12.53 25.50
CA LEU A 391 9.30 13.21 25.09
C LEU A 391 8.10 12.89 26.00
N GLY A 392 8.25 11.93 26.91
CA GLY A 392 7.16 11.42 27.73
C GLY A 392 6.22 10.48 26.99
N LEU A 393 6.70 9.85 25.92
CA LEU A 393 5.98 8.82 25.18
C LEU A 393 6.28 7.45 25.79
N ASN A 394 5.23 6.67 26.07
CA ASN A 394 5.37 5.32 26.59
C ASN A 394 5.75 4.30 25.52
N LEU A 395 5.55 4.64 24.25
CA LEU A 395 5.79 3.79 23.11
C LEU A 395 6.86 4.42 22.22
N ASP A 396 7.76 3.60 21.71
CA ASP A 396 8.58 3.97 20.57
C ASP A 396 7.68 4.07 19.33
N PRO A 397 7.44 5.26 18.76
CA PRO A 397 6.49 5.40 17.65
C PRO A 397 6.83 4.55 16.43
N VAL A 398 8.12 4.39 16.11
CA VAL A 398 8.59 3.58 14.97
C VAL A 398 8.46 2.09 15.28
N GLY A 399 9.02 1.64 16.40
CA GLY A 399 8.91 0.24 16.78
C GLY A 399 7.48 -0.19 17.11
N PHE A 400 6.63 0.73 17.55
CA PHE A 400 5.22 0.48 17.76
C PHE A 400 4.49 0.25 16.43
N ARG A 401 4.77 1.05 15.41
CA ARG A 401 4.27 0.83 14.07
C ARG A 401 4.62 -0.55 13.56
N ASP A 402 5.90 -0.94 13.61
CA ASP A 402 6.35 -2.22 13.08
C ASP A 402 5.74 -3.40 13.84
N ARG A 403 5.82 -3.39 15.17
CA ARG A 403 5.41 -4.53 16.00
C ARG A 403 3.91 -4.61 16.24
N ALA A 404 3.24 -3.48 16.44
CA ALA A 404 1.83 -3.50 16.82
C ALA A 404 0.91 -3.31 15.60
N TYR A 405 1.25 -2.42 14.66
CA TYR A 405 0.39 -2.16 13.52
C TYR A 405 0.59 -3.21 12.41
N PHE A 406 1.80 -3.35 11.87
CA PHE A 406 2.03 -4.28 10.77
C PHE A 406 2.05 -5.72 11.25
N ASP A 407 2.93 -6.08 12.17
CA ASP A 407 3.02 -7.45 12.67
C ASP A 407 1.86 -7.84 13.60
N GLY A 408 1.23 -6.89 14.27
CA GLY A 408 0.08 -7.15 15.12
C GLY A 408 -1.24 -7.14 14.36
N VAL A 409 -1.69 -5.95 13.95
CA VAL A 409 -3.04 -5.79 13.39
C VAL A 409 -3.13 -6.38 11.99
N ILE A 410 -2.30 -5.91 11.07
CA ILE A 410 -2.45 -6.18 9.62
C ILE A 410 -2.20 -7.66 9.32
N ARG A 411 -1.06 -8.20 9.74
CA ARG A 411 -0.70 -9.59 9.42
C ARG A 411 -1.66 -10.59 10.05
N ILE A 412 -2.12 -10.36 11.28
CA ILE A 412 -3.09 -11.25 11.92
C ILE A 412 -4.45 -11.22 11.19
N LEU A 413 -4.94 -10.05 10.78
CA LEU A 413 -6.17 -9.95 9.99
C LEU A 413 -6.05 -10.67 8.65
N MET A 414 -4.92 -10.52 7.97
CA MET A 414 -4.66 -11.23 6.70
C MET A 414 -4.55 -12.73 6.92
N LYS A 415 -3.84 -13.19 7.95
CA LYS A 415 -3.75 -14.62 8.31
C LYS A 415 -5.14 -15.20 8.59
N LYS A 416 -6.00 -14.47 9.28
CA LYS A 416 -7.38 -14.91 9.55
C LYS A 416 -8.34 -14.67 8.39
N SER A 417 -7.86 -14.22 7.22
CA SER A 417 -8.66 -13.92 6.03
C SER A 417 -9.86 -13.01 6.30
N VAL A 418 -9.66 -12.03 7.17
CA VAL A 418 -10.68 -11.03 7.50
C VAL A 418 -10.55 -9.84 6.55
N PRO A 419 -11.54 -9.55 5.71
CA PRO A 419 -11.47 -8.39 4.81
C PRO A 419 -11.59 -7.08 5.60
N PHE A 420 -10.63 -6.19 5.41
CA PHE A 420 -10.58 -4.86 6.03
C PHE A 420 -10.06 -3.81 5.07
N ASP A 421 -10.44 -2.55 5.27
CA ASP A 421 -9.85 -1.41 4.58
C ASP A 421 -9.04 -0.57 5.56
N LEU A 422 -7.97 0.07 5.07
CA LEU A 422 -7.38 1.19 5.79
C LEU A 422 -8.33 2.39 5.69
N ALA A 423 -8.53 3.06 6.80
CA ALA A 423 -9.42 4.22 6.90
C ALA A 423 -8.65 5.42 7.44
N ASP A 424 -8.37 6.40 6.61
CA ASP A 424 -7.70 7.63 7.03
C ASP A 424 -8.57 8.43 8.00
N LEU A 425 -8.15 8.46 9.26
CA LEU A 425 -8.88 9.13 10.33
C LEU A 425 -8.91 10.65 10.17
N THR A 426 -8.04 11.23 9.37
CA THR A 426 -7.94 12.69 9.17
C THR A 426 -8.80 13.21 8.01
N THR A 427 -9.16 12.34 7.07
CA THR A 427 -9.87 12.74 5.84
C THR A 427 -11.25 12.10 5.67
N ARG A 428 -11.48 10.89 6.23
CA ARG A 428 -12.78 10.25 6.12
C ARG A 428 -13.84 10.95 6.95
N SER A 429 -15.02 11.12 6.36
CA SER A 429 -16.20 11.63 7.04
C SER A 429 -16.77 10.61 8.03
N LEU A 430 -17.55 11.09 8.99
CA LEU A 430 -18.28 10.23 9.94
C LEU A 430 -19.14 9.18 9.22
N ARG A 431 -19.83 9.55 8.14
CA ARG A 431 -20.64 8.65 7.33
C ARG A 431 -19.82 7.51 6.73
N GLU A 432 -18.63 7.81 6.23
CA GLU A 432 -17.73 6.81 5.66
C GLU A 432 -17.19 5.87 6.75
N LEU A 433 -16.81 6.39 7.92
CA LEU A 433 -16.38 5.55 9.03
C LEU A 433 -17.52 4.65 9.53
N LEU A 434 -18.76 5.14 9.61
CA LEU A 434 -19.93 4.37 10.02
C LEU A 434 -20.36 3.30 9.00
N SER A 435 -19.79 3.28 7.79
CA SER A 435 -19.99 2.17 6.86
C SER A 435 -19.33 0.86 7.32
N TYR A 436 -18.33 0.94 8.19
CA TYR A 436 -17.73 -0.23 8.83
C TYR A 436 -18.55 -0.67 10.05
N GLN A 437 -18.69 -1.99 10.23
CA GLN A 437 -19.31 -2.54 11.46
C GLN A 437 -18.40 -2.31 12.67
N THR A 438 -17.09 -2.35 12.44
CA THR A 438 -16.08 -2.16 13.48
C THR A 438 -14.93 -1.31 12.93
N LEU A 439 -14.48 -0.33 13.70
CA LEU A 439 -13.29 0.46 13.44
C LEU A 439 -12.23 0.10 14.47
N VAL A 440 -11.07 -0.34 14.01
CA VAL A 440 -9.88 -0.62 14.83
C VAL A 440 -8.96 0.59 14.79
N VAL A 441 -8.56 1.08 15.94
CA VAL A 441 -7.62 2.20 16.04
C VAL A 441 -6.44 1.82 16.91
N LEU A 442 -5.26 1.77 16.30
CA LEU A 442 -4.01 1.76 17.02
C LEU A 442 -3.68 3.19 17.42
N SER A 443 -3.53 3.44 18.71
CA SER A 443 -3.38 4.79 19.27
C SER A 443 -2.11 4.90 20.12
N ASN A 444 -1.52 6.06 20.12
CA ASN A 444 -0.46 6.46 21.07
C ASN A 444 -0.93 7.65 21.93
N GLU A 445 -0.01 8.26 22.65
CA GLU A 445 -0.29 9.40 23.54
C GLU A 445 -0.67 10.69 22.80
N MET A 446 -0.42 10.74 21.47
CA MET A 446 -0.62 11.94 20.64
C MET A 446 -1.72 11.72 19.60
N MET A 447 -2.71 12.61 19.61
CA MET A 447 -3.73 12.67 18.55
C MET A 447 -4.37 14.06 18.56
N ASP A 448 -4.52 14.68 17.40
CA ASP A 448 -5.13 15.99 17.30
C ASP A 448 -6.58 16.00 17.86
N ALA A 449 -7.00 17.17 18.37
CA ALA A 449 -8.30 17.34 19.01
C ALA A 449 -9.48 17.00 18.09
N LYS A 450 -9.37 17.31 16.79
CA LYS A 450 -10.41 17.03 15.79
C LYS A 450 -10.60 15.54 15.59
N THR A 451 -9.52 14.79 15.45
CA THR A 451 -9.58 13.33 15.30
C THR A 451 -10.09 12.66 16.57
N GLN A 452 -9.68 13.12 17.76
CA GLN A 452 -10.23 12.63 19.02
C GLN A 452 -11.76 12.86 19.13
N ALA A 453 -12.22 14.06 18.79
CA ALA A 453 -13.65 14.38 18.78
C ALA A 453 -14.43 13.54 17.75
N HIS A 454 -13.86 13.33 16.57
CA HIS A 454 -14.44 12.54 15.49
C HIS A 454 -14.62 11.06 15.89
N LEU A 455 -13.63 10.46 16.55
CA LEU A 455 -13.75 9.09 17.08
C LEU A 455 -14.79 9.00 18.20
N ALA A 456 -14.88 10.00 19.08
CA ALA A 456 -15.92 10.06 20.10
C ALA A 456 -17.32 10.16 19.50
N GLU A 457 -17.48 10.94 18.42
CA GLU A 457 -18.74 11.07 17.68
C GLU A 457 -19.08 9.78 16.95
N PHE A 458 -18.10 9.11 16.32
CA PHE A 458 -18.28 7.81 15.68
C PHE A 458 -18.93 6.81 16.65
N VAL A 459 -18.44 6.70 17.89
CA VAL A 459 -19.01 5.79 18.89
C VAL A 459 -20.43 6.22 19.25
N ARG A 460 -20.66 7.52 19.53
CA ARG A 460 -22.01 8.01 19.90
C ARG A 460 -23.05 7.77 18.80
N ALA A 461 -22.63 7.89 17.53
CA ALA A 461 -23.50 7.73 16.36
C ALA A 461 -23.87 6.26 16.06
N GLY A 462 -23.19 5.28 16.67
CA GLY A 462 -23.52 3.86 16.49
C GLY A 462 -22.33 2.98 16.07
N GLY A 463 -21.14 3.56 15.90
CA GLY A 463 -19.92 2.83 15.54
C GLY A 463 -19.43 1.94 16.68
N LYS A 464 -18.83 0.81 16.32
CA LYS A 464 -18.08 -0.06 17.24
C LYS A 464 -16.61 0.25 17.12
N LEU A 465 -16.01 0.83 18.17
CA LEU A 465 -14.59 1.19 18.22
C LEU A 465 -13.82 0.14 19.02
N VAL A 466 -12.76 -0.40 18.45
CA VAL A 466 -11.71 -1.14 19.18
C VAL A 466 -10.46 -0.29 19.16
N ILE A 467 -9.99 0.14 20.31
CA ILE A 467 -8.83 1.02 20.43
C ILE A 467 -7.83 0.48 21.45
N PHE A 468 -6.56 0.59 21.17
CA PHE A 468 -5.44 0.10 22.00
C PHE A 468 -4.11 0.71 21.55
N PRO A 469 -3.00 0.59 22.29
CA PRO A 469 -2.91 0.13 23.68
C PRO A 469 -3.06 1.25 24.68
N THR A 470 -3.26 2.51 24.25
CA THR A 470 -3.44 3.66 25.14
C THR A 470 -4.47 4.64 24.57
N LEU A 471 -4.91 5.59 25.34
CA LEU A 471 -5.73 6.71 24.89
C LEU A 471 -4.86 7.96 24.75
N PRO A 472 -5.12 8.83 23.76
CA PRO A 472 -4.38 10.08 23.62
C PRO A 472 -4.58 10.99 24.82
N THR A 473 -3.49 11.63 25.23
CA THR A 473 -3.45 12.60 26.33
C THR A 473 -2.92 13.95 25.90
N TYR A 474 -2.40 14.03 24.67
CA TYR A 474 -1.85 15.24 24.07
C TYR A 474 -2.38 15.45 22.66
N ASP A 475 -2.48 16.72 22.24
CA ASP A 475 -2.57 17.08 20.82
C ASP A 475 -1.19 16.99 20.13
N LEU A 476 -1.13 17.38 18.85
CA LEU A 476 0.13 17.34 18.09
C LEU A 476 1.17 18.41 18.54
N ASP A 477 0.74 19.38 19.31
CA ASP A 477 1.59 20.44 19.88
C ASP A 477 1.97 20.14 21.34
N PHE A 478 1.67 18.93 21.81
CA PHE A 478 1.84 18.45 23.18
C PHE A 478 1.05 19.23 24.25
N ASN A 479 -0.01 19.94 23.86
CA ASN A 479 -0.94 20.46 24.84
C ASN A 479 -1.79 19.30 25.39
N PRO A 480 -2.17 19.33 26.67
CA PRO A 480 -3.09 18.34 27.23
C PRO A 480 -4.39 18.27 26.42
N CYS A 481 -4.74 17.08 25.92
CA CYS A 481 -5.92 16.87 25.11
C CYS A 481 -6.48 15.46 25.36
N THR A 482 -7.56 15.37 26.14
CA THR A 482 -8.19 14.12 26.59
C THR A 482 -9.62 13.97 26.10
N ILE A 483 -10.00 14.64 24.99
CA ILE A 483 -11.36 14.69 24.45
C ILE A 483 -11.92 13.29 24.26
N LEU A 484 -11.14 12.36 23.71
CA LEU A 484 -11.61 10.99 23.50
C LEU A 484 -11.78 10.25 24.83
N ALA A 485 -10.78 10.27 25.70
CA ALA A 485 -10.80 9.61 27.00
C ALA A 485 -11.97 10.08 27.88
N ASP A 486 -12.20 11.39 27.93
CA ASP A 486 -13.28 12.00 28.69
C ASP A 486 -14.65 11.63 28.11
N SER A 487 -14.80 11.64 26.78
CA SER A 487 -16.03 11.23 26.09
C SER A 487 -16.35 9.76 26.31
N LEU A 488 -15.36 8.90 26.39
CA LEU A 488 -15.51 7.48 26.66
C LEU A 488 -15.72 7.20 28.16
N GLY A 489 -15.26 8.10 29.06
CA GLY A 489 -15.23 7.88 30.50
C GLY A 489 -14.29 6.74 30.87
N ILE A 490 -13.16 6.64 30.19
CA ILE A 490 -12.11 5.63 30.35
C ILE A 490 -10.78 6.36 30.44
N LYS A 491 -9.94 5.98 31.41
CA LYS A 491 -8.60 6.58 31.62
C LYS A 491 -7.57 5.50 31.88
N THR A 492 -6.35 5.76 31.51
CA THR A 492 -5.21 4.96 31.93
C THR A 492 -4.58 5.57 33.18
N THR A 493 -4.19 4.75 34.15
CA THR A 493 -3.69 5.21 35.47
C THR A 493 -2.25 4.81 35.75
N GLY A 494 -1.66 4.01 34.88
CA GLY A 494 -0.28 3.52 35.03
C GLY A 494 -0.07 2.23 34.26
N ARG A 495 1.02 1.54 34.52
CA ARG A 495 1.32 0.22 33.94
C ARG A 495 1.18 -0.87 34.97
N GLY A 496 0.74 -2.05 34.55
CA GLY A 496 0.73 -3.26 35.36
C GLY A 496 2.14 -3.76 35.68
N ALA A 497 2.22 -4.69 36.59
CA ALA A 497 3.48 -5.35 36.97
C ALA A 497 3.71 -6.65 36.17
N SER A 498 2.66 -7.23 35.61
CA SER A 498 2.71 -8.44 34.81
C SER A 498 2.32 -8.21 33.34
N ASN A 499 3.03 -8.83 32.41
CA ASN A 499 2.69 -8.85 30.99
C ASN A 499 1.86 -10.07 30.57
N ARG A 500 1.16 -10.72 31.52
CA ARG A 500 0.28 -11.86 31.27
C ARG A 500 -1.17 -11.42 31.31
N ILE A 501 -1.94 -11.77 30.27
CA ILE A 501 -3.33 -11.37 30.10
C ILE A 501 -4.27 -12.55 30.24
N TYR A 502 -5.41 -12.30 30.89
CA TYR A 502 -6.54 -13.20 31.04
C TYR A 502 -7.76 -12.52 30.41
N MET A 503 -8.36 -13.16 29.41
CA MET A 503 -9.51 -12.65 28.68
C MET A 503 -10.41 -13.80 28.19
N ASP A 504 -11.68 -13.81 28.59
CA ASP A 504 -12.64 -14.88 28.30
C ASP A 504 -12.07 -16.27 28.74
N ASN A 505 -11.95 -17.23 27.81
CA ASN A 505 -11.33 -18.54 28.04
C ASN A 505 -9.81 -18.57 27.85
N LEU A 506 -9.23 -17.46 27.37
CA LEU A 506 -7.79 -17.33 27.20
C LEU A 506 -7.13 -16.97 28.53
N LYS A 507 -6.09 -17.72 28.88
CA LYS A 507 -5.42 -17.58 30.18
C LYS A 507 -3.92 -17.49 29.97
N ASP A 508 -3.28 -16.64 30.77
CA ASP A 508 -1.82 -16.53 30.85
C ASP A 508 -1.15 -16.18 29.51
N ILE A 509 -1.81 -15.34 28.69
CA ILE A 509 -1.30 -14.95 27.38
C ILE A 509 -0.23 -13.85 27.54
N PRO A 510 1.02 -14.05 27.08
CA PRO A 510 2.04 -13.02 27.14
C PRO A 510 1.72 -11.89 26.17
N VAL A 511 1.97 -10.64 26.58
CA VAL A 511 1.89 -9.48 25.69
C VAL A 511 3.24 -8.75 25.62
N PRO A 512 3.55 -8.04 24.51
CA PRO A 512 4.89 -7.51 24.26
C PRO A 512 5.37 -6.46 25.26
N GLN A 513 4.46 -5.83 25.98
CA GLN A 513 4.74 -4.78 26.97
C GLN A 513 3.82 -4.93 28.18
N LEU A 514 4.22 -4.37 29.33
CA LEU A 514 3.34 -4.24 30.48
C LEU A 514 2.07 -3.49 30.08
N PRO A 515 0.87 -4.02 30.39
CA PRO A 515 -0.39 -3.41 30.00
C PRO A 515 -0.61 -2.09 30.73
N GLN A 516 -1.33 -1.17 30.08
CA GLN A 516 -1.87 0.02 30.75
C GLN A 516 -2.99 -0.41 31.68
N ILE A 517 -2.98 0.05 32.90
CA ILE A 517 -4.06 -0.17 33.88
C ILE A 517 -5.19 0.82 33.63
N ILE A 518 -6.41 0.31 33.62
CA ILE A 518 -7.58 1.06 33.18
C ILE A 518 -8.47 1.42 34.38
N SER A 519 -8.75 2.71 34.52
CA SER A 519 -9.84 3.24 35.34
C SER A 519 -11.06 3.55 34.45
N HIS A 520 -12.26 3.19 34.89
CA HIS A 520 -13.47 3.33 34.08
C HIS A 520 -14.71 3.65 34.91
N ARG A 521 -15.72 4.29 34.27
CA ARG A 521 -17.06 4.48 34.84
C ARG A 521 -18.07 3.67 34.04
N GLY A 522 -18.68 2.66 34.70
CA GLY A 522 -19.78 1.89 34.11
C GLY A 522 -19.41 1.05 32.90
N ALA A 523 -18.17 0.63 32.75
CA ALA A 523 -17.74 -0.31 31.72
C ALA A 523 -17.70 -1.74 32.29
N LYS A 524 -17.93 -2.73 31.41
CA LYS A 524 -17.71 -4.14 31.70
C LYS A 524 -16.20 -4.44 31.55
N VAL A 525 -15.62 -5.04 32.57
CA VAL A 525 -14.24 -5.57 32.50
C VAL A 525 -14.22 -6.82 31.64
N ILE A 526 -13.35 -6.87 30.64
CA ILE A 526 -13.22 -7.99 29.70
C ILE A 526 -11.82 -8.58 29.64
N ALA A 527 -10.79 -7.89 30.17
CA ALA A 527 -9.46 -8.45 30.33
C ALA A 527 -8.80 -7.94 31.61
N ARG A 528 -7.95 -8.80 32.20
CA ARG A 528 -7.14 -8.48 33.37
C ARG A 528 -5.71 -8.96 33.16
N ASP A 529 -4.76 -8.36 33.87
CA ASP A 529 -3.41 -8.93 33.98
C ASP A 529 -3.37 -10.04 35.06
N ALA A 530 -2.19 -10.67 35.26
CA ALA A 530 -2.02 -11.72 36.24
C ALA A 530 -2.23 -11.25 37.70
N ASP A 531 -2.06 -9.97 37.96
CA ASP A 531 -2.28 -9.36 39.29
C ASP A 531 -3.74 -8.93 39.50
N GLY A 532 -4.62 -9.27 38.56
CA GLY A 532 -6.04 -8.93 38.62
C GLY A 532 -6.37 -7.49 38.25
N GLN A 533 -5.39 -6.69 37.81
CA GLN A 533 -5.61 -5.33 37.37
C GLN A 533 -6.40 -5.29 36.05
N VAL A 534 -7.21 -4.24 35.88
CA VAL A 534 -8.05 -4.10 34.66
C VAL A 534 -7.18 -3.68 33.48
N ALA A 535 -7.09 -4.56 32.47
CA ALA A 535 -6.32 -4.37 31.25
C ALA A 535 -7.19 -4.25 29.98
N GLY A 536 -8.51 -4.54 30.08
CA GLY A 536 -9.45 -4.40 28.97
C GLY A 536 -10.88 -4.17 29.46
N VAL A 537 -11.60 -3.27 28.79
CA VAL A 537 -12.98 -2.91 29.11
C VAL A 537 -13.84 -2.78 27.86
N GLU A 538 -15.15 -3.04 28.03
CA GLU A 538 -16.18 -2.81 27.02
C GLU A 538 -17.25 -1.87 27.57
N LYS A 539 -17.68 -0.86 26.80
CA LYS A 539 -18.68 0.09 27.21
C LYS A 539 -19.61 0.48 26.07
N LYS A 540 -20.91 0.53 26.33
CA LYS A 540 -21.90 1.13 25.43
C LYS A 540 -21.94 2.63 25.64
N ILE A 541 -21.94 3.40 24.54
CA ILE A 541 -21.96 4.87 24.55
C ILE A 541 -22.87 5.34 23.42
N GLY A 542 -23.96 6.00 23.75
CA GLY A 542 -24.97 6.37 22.77
C GLY A 542 -25.53 5.14 22.05
N LYS A 543 -25.46 5.11 20.72
CA LYS A 543 -25.92 4.00 19.90
C LYS A 543 -24.82 2.96 19.65
N GLY A 544 -23.57 3.26 19.94
CA GLY A 544 -22.40 2.41 19.66
C GLY A 544 -21.76 1.83 20.90
N SER A 545 -20.52 1.37 20.71
CA SER A 545 -19.72 0.77 21.78
C SER A 545 -18.24 0.98 21.57
N VAL A 546 -17.49 0.92 22.66
CA VAL A 546 -16.03 0.90 22.63
C VAL A 546 -15.51 -0.30 23.38
N ARG A 547 -14.49 -0.94 22.82
CA ARG A 547 -13.59 -1.89 23.51
C ARG A 547 -12.23 -1.25 23.56
N PHE A 548 -11.71 -1.03 24.76
CA PHE A 548 -10.38 -0.49 24.99
C PHE A 548 -9.52 -1.53 25.68
N PHE A 549 -8.32 -1.74 25.14
CA PHE A 549 -7.33 -2.65 25.70
C PHE A 549 -6.04 -1.89 26.01
N GLY A 550 -5.48 -2.09 27.19
CA GLY A 550 -4.23 -1.48 27.62
C GLY A 550 -2.97 -2.19 27.07
N PHE A 551 -3.12 -3.07 26.09
CA PHE A 551 -2.05 -3.88 25.49
C PHE A 551 -2.28 -4.03 23.97
N PHE A 552 -1.27 -4.52 23.26
CA PHE A 552 -1.38 -4.82 21.84
C PHE A 552 -0.92 -6.25 21.55
N VAL A 553 -1.23 -6.72 20.34
CA VAL A 553 -0.88 -8.06 19.85
C VAL A 553 0.32 -8.00 18.90
N ASN A 554 1.04 -9.12 18.76
CA ASN A 554 2.14 -9.26 17.83
C ASN A 554 2.06 -10.63 17.14
N TYR A 555 2.23 -10.66 15.81
CA TYR A 555 2.15 -11.88 15.00
C TYR A 555 3.13 -12.98 15.42
N SER A 556 4.28 -12.62 15.96
CA SER A 556 5.32 -13.58 16.36
C SER A 556 5.01 -14.35 17.66
N ILE A 557 3.89 -14.07 18.31
CA ILE A 557 3.43 -14.79 19.50
C ILE A 557 2.28 -15.72 19.10
N GLU A 558 2.45 -17.02 19.35
CA GLU A 558 1.56 -18.06 18.81
C GLU A 558 0.11 -17.91 19.21
N GLU A 559 -0.18 -17.47 20.43
CA GLU A 559 -1.55 -17.28 20.95
C GLU A 559 -2.21 -15.98 20.51
N HIS A 560 -1.45 -15.06 19.91
CA HIS A 560 -1.98 -13.74 19.57
C HIS A 560 -3.02 -13.71 18.46
N PRO A 561 -3.04 -14.59 17.46
CA PRO A 561 -4.16 -14.68 16.53
C PRO A 561 -5.50 -14.96 17.22
N ASP A 562 -5.53 -15.77 18.27
CA ASP A 562 -6.74 -16.06 19.04
C ASP A 562 -7.09 -14.92 20.00
N LEU A 563 -6.09 -14.34 20.67
CA LEU A 563 -6.28 -13.12 21.47
C LEU A 563 -6.87 -11.99 20.63
N TRP A 564 -6.31 -11.77 19.45
CA TRP A 564 -6.81 -10.78 18.50
C TRP A 564 -8.24 -11.07 18.05
N SER A 565 -8.54 -12.34 17.76
CA SER A 565 -9.88 -12.79 17.41
C SER A 565 -10.89 -12.47 18.52
N ALA A 566 -10.52 -12.69 19.77
CA ALA A 566 -11.35 -12.35 20.92
C ALA A 566 -11.49 -10.83 21.12
N MET A 567 -10.39 -10.08 21.02
CA MET A 567 -10.42 -8.61 21.11
C MET A 567 -11.38 -7.99 20.10
N MET A 568 -11.37 -8.48 18.87
CA MET A 568 -12.16 -7.99 17.74
C MET A 568 -13.54 -8.61 17.61
N GLN A 569 -13.83 -9.70 18.31
CA GLN A 569 -15.01 -10.53 18.08
C GLN A 569 -15.10 -10.96 16.59
N LEU A 570 -13.99 -11.45 16.03
CA LEU A 570 -13.87 -11.79 14.60
C LEU A 570 -14.95 -12.73 14.06
N PRO A 571 -15.46 -13.74 14.82
CA PRO A 571 -16.55 -14.59 14.33
C PRO A 571 -17.82 -13.83 13.92
N GLY A 572 -18.03 -12.62 14.45
CA GLY A 572 -19.16 -11.75 14.08
C GLY A 572 -18.90 -10.87 12.85
N ILE A 573 -17.71 -10.89 12.26
CA ILE A 573 -17.35 -10.10 11.09
C ILE A 573 -17.49 -10.97 9.83
N PRO A 574 -18.32 -10.56 8.83
CA PRO A 574 -18.50 -11.33 7.61
C PRO A 574 -17.20 -11.51 6.84
N ARG A 575 -16.97 -12.71 6.32
CA ARG A 575 -15.82 -13.06 5.49
C ARG A 575 -16.21 -13.25 4.04
N ASN A 576 -15.33 -12.83 3.12
CA ASN A 576 -15.51 -13.07 1.69
C ASN A 576 -15.05 -14.46 1.28
N ALA A 577 -14.01 -14.98 1.94
CA ALA A 577 -13.46 -16.32 1.72
C ALA A 577 -12.98 -16.90 3.05
N VAL A 578 -12.91 -18.23 3.12
CA VAL A 578 -12.42 -18.99 4.28
C VAL A 578 -11.52 -20.13 3.79
N ALA A 579 -10.39 -20.30 4.43
CA ALA A 579 -9.49 -21.44 4.31
C ALA A 579 -9.44 -22.19 5.64
N ASP A 580 -9.24 -23.51 5.63
CA ASP A 580 -8.97 -24.30 6.84
C ASP A 580 -7.48 -24.28 7.24
N ASN A 581 -6.62 -23.77 6.36
CA ASN A 581 -5.22 -23.52 6.61
C ASN A 581 -4.97 -21.99 6.56
N ASP A 582 -4.78 -21.37 7.69
CA ASP A 582 -4.57 -19.93 7.86
C ASP A 582 -3.25 -19.42 7.22
N ASP A 583 -2.34 -20.30 6.81
CA ASP A 583 -1.08 -19.93 6.17
C ASP A 583 -1.22 -19.72 4.64
N LEU A 584 -2.38 -20.06 4.07
CA LEU A 584 -2.72 -19.65 2.71
C LEU A 584 -3.33 -18.25 2.70
N SER A 585 -2.78 -17.38 1.86
CA SER A 585 -3.37 -16.06 1.61
C SER A 585 -4.54 -16.19 0.66
N ILE A 586 -5.73 -15.80 1.10
CA ILE A 586 -6.94 -15.83 0.28
C ILE A 586 -7.66 -14.48 0.31
N GLU A 587 -8.19 -14.07 -0.83
CA GLU A 587 -9.01 -12.86 -0.94
C GLU A 587 -10.00 -12.99 -2.10
N ALA A 588 -11.17 -12.38 -1.98
CA ALA A 588 -12.19 -12.43 -3.03
C ALA A 588 -12.69 -11.03 -3.41
N ARG A 589 -12.92 -10.83 -4.71
CA ARG A 589 -13.54 -9.62 -5.27
C ARG A 589 -14.74 -9.99 -6.13
N TYR A 590 -15.68 -9.06 -6.26
CA TYR A 590 -16.97 -9.29 -6.89
C TYR A 590 -17.36 -8.15 -7.82
N VAL A 591 -18.00 -8.52 -8.93
CA VAL A 591 -18.76 -7.62 -9.80
C VAL A 591 -20.15 -8.23 -9.96
N ASN A 592 -21.18 -7.54 -9.49
CA ASN A 592 -22.56 -8.04 -9.54
C ASN A 592 -22.69 -9.47 -8.96
N ASN A 593 -22.98 -10.43 -9.84
CA ASN A 593 -23.20 -11.85 -9.52
C ASN A 593 -21.99 -12.74 -9.83
N GLU A 594 -20.84 -12.18 -10.11
CA GLU A 594 -19.60 -12.88 -10.43
C GLU A 594 -18.51 -12.56 -9.41
N GLY A 595 -17.59 -13.48 -9.20
CA GLY A 595 -16.49 -13.33 -8.29
C GLY A 595 -15.17 -13.86 -8.84
N LEU A 596 -14.11 -13.45 -8.19
CA LEU A 596 -12.75 -13.93 -8.39
C LEU A 596 -12.16 -14.21 -7.02
N LEU A 597 -11.66 -15.42 -6.80
CA LEU A 597 -10.99 -15.85 -5.58
C LEU A 597 -9.49 -16.00 -5.84
N PHE A 598 -8.68 -15.20 -5.15
CA PHE A 598 -7.24 -15.41 -5.09
C PHE A 598 -6.94 -16.45 -4.01
N ALA A 599 -6.05 -17.40 -4.35
CA ALA A 599 -5.42 -18.32 -3.40
C ALA A 599 -3.92 -18.32 -3.63
N GLY A 600 -3.13 -17.98 -2.61
CA GLY A 600 -1.69 -17.83 -2.71
C GLY A 600 -0.93 -18.52 -1.58
N ASN A 601 0.10 -19.25 -1.95
CA ASN A 601 1.07 -19.86 -1.05
C ASN A 601 2.38 -19.06 -1.10
N PHE A 602 2.67 -18.29 -0.06
CA PHE A 602 3.90 -17.51 0.08
C PHE A 602 5.06 -18.31 0.71
N HIS A 603 4.79 -19.51 1.19
CA HIS A 603 5.79 -20.38 1.81
C HIS A 603 6.61 -21.15 0.76
N ARG A 604 7.78 -21.62 1.18
CA ARG A 604 8.70 -22.39 0.33
C ARG A 604 8.43 -23.90 0.31
N MET A 605 7.25 -24.31 0.75
CA MET A 605 6.78 -25.68 0.73
C MET A 605 5.37 -25.76 0.16
N PRO A 606 4.94 -26.89 -0.44
CA PRO A 606 3.58 -27.04 -0.89
C PRO A 606 2.59 -26.94 0.27
N MET A 607 1.45 -26.33 0.03
CA MET A 607 0.35 -26.20 0.98
C MET A 607 -0.97 -26.61 0.38
N ARG A 608 -1.86 -27.11 1.20
CA ARG A 608 -3.22 -27.49 0.81
C ARG A 608 -4.24 -26.96 1.83
N SER A 609 -5.40 -26.61 1.34
CA SER A 609 -6.52 -26.16 2.16
C SER A 609 -7.85 -26.41 1.48
N ASN A 610 -8.88 -26.69 2.26
CA ASN A 610 -10.24 -26.55 1.76
C ASN A 610 -10.64 -25.09 1.76
N LEU A 611 -11.11 -24.61 0.63
CA LEU A 611 -11.53 -23.26 0.43
C LEU A 611 -13.04 -23.17 0.31
N SER A 612 -13.60 -22.11 0.88
CA SER A 612 -14.98 -21.68 0.66
C SER A 612 -15.02 -20.18 0.38
N VAL A 613 -15.93 -19.74 -0.46
CA VAL A 613 -16.05 -18.35 -0.88
C VAL A 613 -17.50 -17.89 -0.84
N LYS A 614 -17.75 -16.64 -0.45
CA LYS A 614 -19.09 -16.05 -0.44
C LYS A 614 -19.72 -16.15 -1.84
N ASN A 615 -20.93 -16.68 -1.89
CA ASN A 615 -21.70 -16.74 -3.15
C ASN A 615 -22.24 -15.34 -3.50
N PRO A 616 -21.82 -14.72 -4.60
CA PRO A 616 -22.35 -13.41 -5.00
C PRO A 616 -23.83 -13.45 -5.41
N ARG A 617 -24.40 -14.64 -5.67
CA ARG A 617 -25.79 -14.85 -6.06
C ARG A 617 -26.70 -15.30 -4.91
N GLY A 618 -26.13 -15.51 -3.71
CA GLY A 618 -26.87 -16.05 -2.56
C GLY A 618 -26.25 -15.64 -1.23
N LYS A 619 -26.79 -16.22 -0.16
CA LYS A 619 -26.30 -15.96 1.21
C LYS A 619 -25.31 -17.01 1.69
N GLU A 620 -25.32 -18.19 1.07
CA GLU A 620 -24.49 -19.33 1.44
C GLU A 620 -23.04 -19.18 0.91
N MET A 621 -22.13 -19.95 1.49
CA MET A 621 -20.77 -20.09 0.99
C MET A 621 -20.73 -21.18 -0.09
N ILE A 622 -20.01 -20.92 -1.19
CA ILE A 622 -19.67 -21.93 -2.20
C ILE A 622 -18.47 -22.70 -1.67
N ARG A 623 -18.60 -24.01 -1.54
CA ARG A 623 -17.48 -24.89 -1.20
C ARG A 623 -16.66 -25.15 -2.47
N VAL A 624 -15.49 -24.53 -2.55
CA VAL A 624 -14.52 -24.74 -3.65
C VAL A 624 -13.80 -26.08 -3.47
N GLY A 625 -13.65 -26.54 -2.23
CA GLY A 625 -13.02 -27.81 -1.87
C GLY A 625 -11.51 -27.70 -1.73
N LEU A 626 -10.83 -28.86 -1.79
CA LEU A 626 -9.39 -28.95 -1.56
C LEU A 626 -8.62 -28.36 -2.74
N VAL A 627 -7.82 -27.34 -2.45
CA VAL A 627 -6.86 -26.74 -3.37
C VAL A 627 -5.45 -26.99 -2.80
N GLU A 628 -4.55 -27.42 -3.67
CA GLU A 628 -3.15 -27.62 -3.36
C GLU A 628 -2.32 -26.64 -4.16
N LEU A 629 -1.41 -25.92 -3.53
CA LEU A 629 -0.56 -24.93 -4.15
C LEU A 629 0.91 -25.28 -3.91
N PRO A 630 1.73 -25.48 -4.94
CA PRO A 630 3.18 -25.57 -4.80
C PRO A 630 3.76 -24.36 -4.07
N ALA A 631 5.04 -24.46 -3.67
CA ALA A 631 5.76 -23.36 -3.07
C ALA A 631 5.67 -22.09 -3.93
N GLN A 632 5.43 -20.95 -3.27
CA GLN A 632 5.43 -19.61 -3.89
C GLN A 632 4.57 -19.52 -5.17
N THR A 633 3.35 -20.03 -5.09
CA THR A 633 2.42 -20.08 -6.23
C THR A 633 1.07 -19.49 -5.86
N GLY A 634 0.45 -18.78 -6.80
CA GLY A 634 -0.88 -18.20 -6.65
C GLY A 634 -1.76 -18.41 -7.88
N LEU A 635 -3.07 -18.51 -7.65
CA LEU A 635 -4.10 -18.65 -8.66
C LEU A 635 -5.24 -17.65 -8.45
N MET A 636 -5.88 -17.26 -9.55
CA MET A 636 -7.09 -16.45 -9.61
C MET A 636 -8.26 -17.31 -10.08
N LEU A 637 -9.04 -17.83 -9.16
CA LEU A 637 -10.10 -18.81 -9.46
C LEU A 637 -11.43 -18.09 -9.80
N PRO A 638 -12.08 -18.39 -10.94
CA PRO A 638 -13.37 -17.80 -11.28
C PRO A 638 -14.47 -18.40 -10.39
N ILE A 639 -15.38 -17.51 -9.91
CA ILE A 639 -16.52 -17.88 -9.05
C ILE A 639 -17.79 -17.33 -9.67
N GLN A 640 -18.81 -18.17 -9.87
CA GLN A 640 -20.12 -17.82 -10.47
C GLN A 640 -19.98 -17.07 -11.81
N LYS A 641 -18.94 -17.38 -12.57
CA LYS A 641 -18.63 -16.70 -13.83
C LYS A 641 -19.57 -17.13 -14.95
N GLN A 642 -20.35 -16.20 -15.47
CA GLN A 642 -21.20 -16.44 -16.63
C GLN A 642 -20.33 -16.61 -17.89
N VAL A 643 -20.47 -17.72 -18.60
CA VAL A 643 -19.66 -18.05 -19.80
C VAL A 643 -20.50 -18.21 -21.07
N SER A 644 -21.80 -18.41 -20.90
CA SER A 644 -22.80 -18.32 -22.00
C SER A 644 -24.17 -17.95 -21.40
N GLY A 645 -25.17 -17.71 -22.21
CA GLY A 645 -26.51 -17.30 -21.75
C GLY A 645 -27.15 -18.24 -20.73
N ASP A 646 -26.79 -19.52 -20.76
CA ASP A 646 -27.37 -20.58 -19.92
C ASP A 646 -26.33 -21.36 -19.09
N THR A 647 -25.05 -21.03 -19.20
CA THR A 647 -23.98 -21.75 -18.52
C THR A 647 -23.12 -20.82 -17.64
N THR A 648 -22.93 -21.20 -16.39
CA THR A 648 -22.12 -20.52 -15.39
C THR A 648 -21.05 -21.47 -14.86
N ILE A 649 -19.80 -21.02 -14.79
CA ILE A 649 -18.78 -21.66 -13.98
C ILE A 649 -19.10 -21.36 -12.52
N VAL A 650 -19.48 -22.36 -11.72
CA VAL A 650 -19.67 -22.20 -10.29
C VAL A 650 -18.33 -21.92 -9.62
N PHE A 651 -17.31 -22.73 -9.94
CA PHE A 651 -15.89 -22.49 -9.68
C PHE A 651 -15.02 -23.35 -10.60
N ALA A 652 -13.75 -22.97 -10.72
CA ALA A 652 -12.72 -23.81 -11.33
C ALA A 652 -11.43 -23.74 -10.51
N HIS A 653 -10.67 -24.85 -10.42
CA HIS A 653 -9.32 -24.90 -9.84
C HIS A 653 -8.25 -24.46 -10.85
N ALA A 654 -8.60 -23.55 -11.73
CA ALA A 654 -7.75 -23.02 -12.78
C ALA A 654 -8.17 -21.59 -13.14
N GLU A 655 -7.26 -20.80 -13.66
CA GLU A 655 -7.52 -19.46 -14.16
C GLU A 655 -8.27 -19.52 -15.50
N LEU A 656 -9.31 -18.73 -15.66
CA LEU A 656 -10.06 -18.63 -16.90
C LEU A 656 -9.37 -17.65 -17.85
N MET A 657 -8.86 -18.16 -18.95
CA MET A 657 -8.08 -17.43 -19.95
C MET A 657 -8.90 -17.01 -21.17
N LYS A 658 -9.94 -17.77 -21.50
CA LYS A 658 -10.71 -17.59 -22.72
C LYS A 658 -12.06 -18.31 -22.64
N VAL A 659 -13.07 -17.74 -23.30
CA VAL A 659 -14.38 -18.36 -23.52
C VAL A 659 -14.72 -18.23 -24.98
N GLN A 660 -15.13 -19.35 -25.60
CA GLN A 660 -15.64 -19.40 -26.96
C GLN A 660 -16.89 -20.31 -27.00
N SER A 661 -17.87 -19.97 -27.81
CA SER A 661 -19.02 -20.79 -28.03
C SER A 661 -19.30 -20.83 -29.53
N ASP A 662 -19.53 -22.03 -30.06
CA ASP A 662 -19.90 -22.26 -31.46
C ASP A 662 -21.01 -23.32 -31.58
N ALA A 663 -21.29 -23.77 -32.79
CA ALA A 663 -22.31 -24.80 -33.05
C ALA A 663 -21.93 -26.17 -32.43
N LYS A 664 -20.67 -26.39 -32.09
CA LYS A 664 -20.17 -27.66 -31.51
C LYS A 664 -20.19 -27.65 -29.98
N GLY A 665 -20.34 -26.47 -29.34
CA GLY A 665 -20.43 -26.40 -27.90
C GLY A 665 -19.72 -25.18 -27.26
N LEU A 666 -19.41 -25.30 -25.98
CA LEU A 666 -18.70 -24.33 -25.18
C LEU A 666 -17.23 -24.75 -25.01
N HIS A 667 -16.31 -23.86 -25.32
CA HIS A 667 -14.87 -24.08 -25.22
C HIS A 667 -14.26 -23.08 -24.22
N LEU A 668 -13.69 -23.61 -23.14
CA LEU A 668 -13.08 -22.83 -22.05
C LEU A 668 -11.56 -23.03 -22.08
N GLY A 669 -10.81 -21.95 -22.21
CA GLY A 669 -9.36 -21.97 -21.98
C GLY A 669 -9.08 -21.84 -20.47
N LEU A 670 -8.56 -22.90 -19.87
CA LEU A 670 -8.25 -22.95 -18.44
C LEU A 670 -6.76 -23.20 -18.23
N GLN A 671 -6.14 -22.41 -17.37
CA GLN A 671 -4.75 -22.61 -16.96
C GLN A 671 -4.67 -22.93 -15.49
N GLY A 672 -4.21 -24.12 -15.17
CA GLY A 672 -3.93 -24.59 -13.83
C GLY A 672 -2.45 -24.84 -13.58
N ILE A 673 -2.15 -25.57 -12.54
CA ILE A 673 -0.80 -25.91 -12.10
C ILE A 673 -0.43 -27.30 -12.60
N GLU A 674 0.75 -27.45 -13.19
CA GLU A 674 1.25 -28.72 -13.70
C GLU A 674 1.25 -29.82 -12.62
N GLY A 675 0.75 -31.00 -12.98
CA GLY A 675 0.71 -32.15 -12.08
C GLY A 675 -0.47 -32.16 -11.09
N MET A 676 -1.27 -31.07 -11.05
CA MET A 676 -2.40 -30.98 -10.10
C MET A 676 -3.69 -31.53 -10.71
N LYS A 677 -4.57 -32.08 -9.85
CA LYS A 677 -5.94 -32.42 -10.24
C LYS A 677 -6.81 -31.17 -10.24
N GLY A 678 -7.28 -30.79 -11.41
CA GLY A 678 -8.21 -29.69 -11.60
C GLY A 678 -9.67 -30.13 -11.46
N GLN A 679 -10.50 -29.24 -10.94
CA GLN A 679 -11.95 -29.38 -10.95
C GLN A 679 -12.56 -28.17 -11.65
N LEU A 680 -13.56 -28.44 -12.49
CA LEU A 680 -14.43 -27.44 -13.07
C LEU A 680 -15.88 -27.83 -12.72
N VAL A 681 -16.61 -26.93 -12.08
CA VAL A 681 -18.01 -27.13 -11.78
C VAL A 681 -18.85 -26.16 -12.58
N LEU A 682 -19.71 -26.71 -13.41
CA LEU A 682 -20.61 -25.96 -14.29
C LEU A 682 -22.07 -26.11 -13.83
N LYS A 683 -22.80 -25.01 -13.89
CA LYS A 683 -24.26 -24.99 -13.81
C LYS A 683 -24.80 -24.61 -15.17
N THR A 684 -25.59 -25.54 -15.82
CA THR A 684 -26.18 -25.30 -17.13
C THR A 684 -27.55 -25.94 -17.20
N ARG A 685 -28.44 -25.35 -18.00
CA ARG A 685 -29.76 -25.91 -18.31
C ARG A 685 -29.68 -26.99 -19.39
N ARG A 686 -28.60 -27.00 -20.18
CA ARG A 686 -28.38 -28.00 -21.24
C ARG A 686 -27.77 -29.26 -20.65
N PRO A 687 -28.22 -30.45 -21.04
CA PRO A 687 -27.54 -31.68 -20.67
C PRO A 687 -26.16 -31.73 -21.31
N ILE A 688 -25.13 -32.04 -20.53
CA ILE A 688 -23.78 -32.27 -21.02
C ILE A 688 -23.73 -33.73 -21.55
N ARG A 689 -23.29 -33.91 -22.78
CA ARG A 689 -23.17 -35.22 -23.48
C ARG A 689 -21.73 -35.69 -23.50
N GLU A 690 -20.80 -34.79 -23.69
CA GLU A 690 -19.38 -35.11 -23.79
C GLU A 690 -18.54 -33.95 -23.20
N VAL A 691 -17.45 -34.30 -22.57
CA VAL A 691 -16.42 -33.34 -22.14
C VAL A 691 -15.06 -33.79 -22.61
N LYS A 692 -14.33 -32.91 -23.28
CA LYS A 692 -12.95 -33.14 -23.73
C LYS A 692 -12.01 -32.09 -23.15
N VAL A 693 -10.80 -32.51 -22.75
CA VAL A 693 -9.69 -31.63 -22.40
C VAL A 693 -8.56 -31.89 -23.38
N ASP A 694 -8.17 -30.86 -24.16
CA ASP A 694 -7.20 -30.97 -25.26
C ASP A 694 -7.50 -32.15 -26.20
N ALA A 695 -8.76 -32.31 -26.62
CA ALA A 695 -9.30 -33.34 -27.44
C ALA A 695 -9.45 -34.75 -26.79
N ALA A 696 -8.92 -34.99 -25.60
CA ALA A 696 -9.09 -36.24 -24.87
C ALA A 696 -10.40 -36.23 -24.05
N ALA A 697 -11.22 -37.27 -24.13
CA ALA A 697 -12.44 -37.42 -23.33
C ALA A 697 -12.07 -37.55 -21.84
N VAL A 698 -12.80 -36.84 -20.99
CA VAL A 698 -12.62 -36.88 -19.52
C VAL A 698 -13.93 -37.21 -18.83
N PRO A 699 -13.86 -37.85 -17.62
CA PRO A 699 -15.06 -38.19 -16.88
C PRO A 699 -15.71 -36.93 -16.30
N PHE A 700 -17.03 -36.96 -16.22
CA PHE A 700 -17.84 -35.93 -15.57
C PHE A 700 -19.03 -36.54 -14.84
N THR A 701 -19.52 -35.88 -13.82
CA THR A 701 -20.68 -36.35 -13.02
C THR A 701 -21.67 -35.22 -12.82
N LYS A 702 -22.95 -35.59 -12.81
CA LYS A 702 -24.04 -34.67 -12.50
C LYS A 702 -24.30 -34.71 -10.99
N GLU A 703 -24.24 -33.54 -10.32
CA GLU A 703 -24.50 -33.38 -8.91
C GLU A 703 -25.63 -32.33 -8.73
N GLY A 704 -26.87 -32.78 -8.57
CA GLY A 704 -28.03 -31.89 -8.51
C GLY A 704 -28.21 -31.09 -9.82
N ASP A 705 -28.09 -29.77 -9.73
CA ASP A 705 -28.20 -28.84 -10.87
C ASP A 705 -26.83 -28.44 -11.47
N THR A 706 -25.76 -29.09 -11.02
CA THR A 706 -24.39 -28.83 -11.45
C THR A 706 -23.74 -30.07 -12.10
N TRP A 707 -22.68 -29.82 -12.87
CA TRP A 707 -21.84 -30.82 -13.49
C TRP A 707 -20.41 -30.64 -13.02
N ARG A 708 -19.81 -31.70 -12.48
CA ARG A 708 -18.42 -31.71 -12.00
C ARG A 708 -17.55 -32.45 -13.03
N ILE A 709 -16.50 -31.78 -13.47
CA ILE A 709 -15.50 -32.26 -14.41
C ILE A 709 -14.16 -32.29 -13.65
N SER A 710 -13.48 -33.44 -13.71
CA SER A 710 -12.16 -33.63 -13.12
C SER A 710 -11.15 -33.96 -14.19
N TYR A 711 -10.01 -33.29 -14.20
CA TYR A 711 -8.97 -33.49 -15.21
C TYR A 711 -7.57 -33.24 -14.63
N GLN A 712 -6.54 -33.75 -15.34
CA GLN A 712 -5.15 -33.48 -14.97
C GLN A 712 -4.68 -32.18 -15.62
N GLN A 713 -4.14 -31.28 -14.81
CA GLN A 713 -3.58 -30.02 -15.29
C GLN A 713 -2.13 -30.20 -15.75
N ASN A 714 -1.73 -29.50 -16.80
CA ASN A 714 -0.41 -29.60 -17.43
C ASN A 714 0.41 -28.28 -17.40
N GLY A 715 -0.01 -27.30 -16.60
CA GLY A 715 0.67 -26.00 -16.48
C GLY A 715 0.50 -25.06 -17.68
N ARG A 716 -0.18 -25.52 -18.76
CA ARG A 716 -0.47 -24.71 -19.94
C ARG A 716 -1.97 -24.40 -20.02
N VAL A 717 -2.33 -23.52 -20.94
CA VAL A 717 -3.76 -23.26 -21.22
C VAL A 717 -4.34 -24.49 -21.92
N GLN A 718 -5.19 -25.24 -21.22
CA GLN A 718 -5.92 -26.39 -21.73
C GLN A 718 -7.30 -25.96 -22.21
N THR A 719 -7.75 -26.53 -23.32
CA THR A 719 -9.10 -26.28 -23.83
C THR A 719 -10.07 -27.33 -23.30
N VAL A 720 -10.98 -26.91 -22.42
CA VAL A 720 -12.10 -27.76 -21.98
C VAL A 720 -13.31 -27.52 -22.89
N SER A 721 -13.66 -28.52 -23.67
CA SER A 721 -14.80 -28.49 -24.59
C SER A 721 -15.98 -29.27 -23.99
N VAL A 722 -17.14 -28.63 -23.95
CA VAL A 722 -18.39 -29.17 -23.37
C VAL A 722 -19.48 -29.16 -24.45
N THR A 723 -20.03 -30.31 -24.76
CA THR A 723 -21.07 -30.47 -25.80
C THR A 723 -22.37 -31.08 -25.26
#